data_8dbf83487855a63cc80feaf73b6aac32
#
_entry.id   8dbf83487855a63cc80feaf73b6aac32
#
_cell.length_a   1.000
_cell.length_b   1.000
_cell.length_c   1.000
_cell.angle_alpha   90.00
_cell.angle_beta   90.00
_cell.angle_gamma   90.00
#
_symmetry.space_group_name_H-M   'P 1'
#
loop_
_entity.id
_entity.type
_entity.pdbx_description
1 polymer ?
#
loop_
_entity_poly.entity_id
_entity_poly.type
_entity_poly.pdbx_seq_one_letter_code
_entity_poly.pdbx_strand_id
1 'polypeptide(L)'
;MKKKVLCLMLAAAMVASMAACGKDDTPASNSSESNSAESDGNSETPVADNATYTLNLATDVFPTNWSPFVYETNTAKECVMDYTMSSLYYFDYNDTMDGYELVPRMAVGEPEDITADYVGKYGVEEGDTAKVWKITLRNDLKWEDGTPITAQSYVNSAKLLLDPVAKNSRADDYFYGGSFKLVNAKNYLYGGTTAFANPMTQSYTVYYNVEDLVPDENGVYTVDGNQIGFYLTDGAEWGDGIQTYYDAYGAETFTIDGVDLFADVIAPAADADGLVLVTEDVRKALSNMVAILHGSTDEDTRAAGADGDYAYQEWEEFCYIGQNYEAIDFSEVGIFALSDYELCYAIESPLEGFYLKYAMPDVLVYEELYKQCESITDGVYNNTYGTSADTWKSYGPYKLSSFQMDKEIHLTRNENFFGLTDGKYQTTDINIQYVGDASTRLQMFLSGQLDSYGLTAEDMEAYSTSDWTYYSTGASTFFVAMNPVMDLLKTNQEALGANYNKTILTVKEFRQALSYSLDRAAFALAAAPTNSAAYGVYSSLIIYDPEQGSTYRSTDEAKQVLVNFWGLADEIGEGKMYATVDEAIDSITGYNLAMAKEYFDKAYDIAIEQGLMDEDDVVEIKIGMYNNGNFQTKGVEFLQNNWIDAVKGTKLEGKLTFTTDDTISDDFGGALRECRVDMLFGVGFSGSALDPYNLIQCYTTDDSLRYNTCWDTENDMLTVNLNGTDYTASVADWTYTISGEKITVTAADGTTSEFSAGVADDNSTERFQILAALEGAVLERFELLPLIDDCAASLKSMQTKMYSEEYIFGVGFNGADGVEYLTYNYNDAEWDEYVSSQGGTLNYN
;
A
#
# COMPACT_ATOMS: atom_id res chain seq x y z
N MET A 1 8.89 -11.42 22.63
CA MET A 1 8.50 -11.34 24.06
C MET A 1 7.68 -10.09 24.40
N LYS A 2 8.12 -8.85 24.13
CA LYS A 2 7.36 -7.62 24.50
C LYS A 2 6.02 -7.44 23.75
N LYS A 3 5.93 -7.80 22.49
CA LYS A 3 4.66 -7.70 21.71
C LYS A 3 3.63 -8.78 22.08
N LYS A 4 4.06 -10.00 22.38
CA LYS A 4 3.17 -11.03 22.95
C LYS A 4 2.62 -10.59 24.32
N VAL A 5 3.42 -9.84 25.10
CA VAL A 5 3.00 -9.29 26.38
C VAL A 5 1.95 -8.18 26.22
N LEU A 6 2.04 -7.35 25.15
CA LEU A 6 1.07 -6.28 24.93
C LEU A 6 -0.30 -6.82 24.50
N CYS A 7 -0.34 -7.79 23.59
CA CYS A 7 -1.59 -8.51 23.24
C CYS A 7 -2.12 -9.35 24.43
N LEU A 8 -1.22 -9.96 25.25
CA LEU A 8 -1.58 -10.70 26.44
C LEU A 8 -2.08 -9.79 27.59
N MET A 9 -1.57 -8.56 27.71
CA MET A 9 -2.08 -7.63 28.73
C MET A 9 -3.49 -7.14 28.43
N LEU A 10 -3.86 -6.98 27.15
CA LEU A 10 -5.25 -6.66 26.77
C LEU A 10 -6.20 -7.85 27.06
N ALA A 11 -5.76 -9.09 26.81
CA ALA A 11 -6.55 -10.27 27.13
C ALA A 11 -6.59 -10.55 28.67
N ALA A 12 -5.48 -10.28 29.39
CA ALA A 12 -5.40 -10.47 30.84
C ALA A 12 -6.23 -9.45 31.64
N ALA A 13 -6.40 -8.23 31.15
CA ALA A 13 -7.27 -7.23 31.77
C ALA A 13 -8.76 -7.62 31.75
N MET A 14 -9.17 -8.43 30.77
CA MET A 14 -10.57 -8.93 30.69
C MET A 14 -10.81 -10.17 31.57
N VAL A 15 -9.79 -10.97 31.87
CA VAL A 15 -9.94 -12.15 32.75
C VAL A 15 -9.87 -11.78 34.23
N ALA A 16 -9.18 -10.69 34.59
CA ALA A 16 -9.04 -10.25 35.97
C ALA A 16 -10.33 -9.67 36.59
N SER A 17 -11.36 -9.36 35.80
CA SER A 17 -12.66 -8.86 36.30
C SER A 17 -13.67 -9.96 36.67
N MET A 18 -13.37 -11.24 36.42
CA MET A 18 -14.28 -12.36 36.71
C MET A 18 -13.78 -13.39 37.74
N ALA A 19 -12.58 -13.23 38.31
CA ALA A 19 -12.05 -14.20 39.26
C ALA A 19 -11.62 -13.57 40.60
N ALA A 20 -12.62 -13.11 41.35
CA ALA A 20 -12.48 -12.85 42.76
C ALA A 20 -13.25 -13.90 43.53
N CYS A 21 -12.68 -15.04 43.77
CA CYS A 21 -12.93 -15.94 44.94
C CYS A 21 -12.10 -17.22 44.84
N GLY A 22 -11.24 -17.48 45.83
CA GLY A 22 -10.81 -18.85 46.26
C GLY A 22 -9.31 -19.10 46.23
N LYS A 23 -8.77 -18.91 47.35
CA LYS A 23 -7.59 -19.29 48.14
C LYS A 23 -6.79 -20.57 47.81
N ASP A 24 -5.46 -20.33 47.95
CA ASP A 24 -4.42 -21.07 48.74
C ASP A 24 -3.80 -22.38 48.19
N ASP A 25 -2.53 -22.36 47.92
CA ASP A 25 -1.39 -22.93 48.68
C ASP A 25 -0.26 -23.41 47.75
N THR A 26 0.91 -22.81 47.97
CA THR A 26 2.27 -23.25 47.57
C THR A 26 2.75 -24.39 48.54
N PRO A 27 3.90 -25.11 48.39
CA PRO A 27 5.17 -24.70 47.74
C PRO A 27 6.08 -25.84 47.17
N ALA A 28 7.21 -25.38 46.66
CA ALA A 28 8.58 -25.94 46.73
C ALA A 28 9.18 -26.74 45.57
N SER A 29 10.08 -26.08 44.91
CA SER A 29 11.53 -26.33 44.64
C SER A 29 12.04 -27.75 44.42
N ASN A 30 12.79 -28.00 43.33
CA ASN A 30 14.22 -28.30 43.47
C ASN A 30 14.98 -28.33 42.14
N SER A 31 16.17 -27.78 42.23
CA SER A 31 17.28 -27.75 41.28
C SER A 31 17.92 -29.14 41.08
N SER A 32 18.54 -29.37 39.91
CA SER A 32 19.97 -29.77 39.79
C SER A 32 20.33 -30.21 38.37
N GLU A 33 21.24 -29.47 37.77
CA GLU A 33 22.61 -29.95 37.41
C GLU A 33 22.81 -30.78 36.13
N SER A 34 23.66 -30.12 35.32
CA SER A 34 24.42 -30.57 34.16
C SER A 34 25.00 -32.00 34.23
N ASN A 35 25.04 -32.63 33.07
CA ASN A 35 26.22 -33.44 32.72
C ASN A 35 26.42 -33.55 31.20
N SER A 36 27.58 -33.06 30.78
CA SER A 36 28.22 -33.31 29.50
C SER A 36 28.63 -34.78 29.36
N ALA A 37 28.38 -35.36 28.21
CA ALA A 37 29.09 -36.56 27.76
C ALA A 37 29.32 -36.49 26.27
N GLU A 38 30.58 -36.41 25.88
CA GLU A 38 31.10 -36.72 24.56
C GLU A 38 30.76 -38.15 24.16
N SER A 39 30.40 -38.35 22.88
CA SER A 39 30.50 -39.69 22.26
C SER A 39 30.63 -39.57 20.75
N ASP A 40 31.71 -40.05 20.31
CA ASP A 40 32.22 -40.65 19.07
C ASP A 40 31.29 -40.73 17.87
N GLY A 41 31.93 -40.31 16.75
CA GLY A 41 31.40 -40.44 15.42
C GLY A 41 31.11 -41.86 14.95
N ASN A 42 29.98 -41.98 14.31
CA ASN A 42 29.76 -43.02 13.34
C ASN A 42 29.11 -42.38 12.12
N SER A 43 29.83 -42.37 11.02
CA SER A 43 29.31 -41.90 9.74
C SER A 43 28.35 -42.94 9.20
N GLU A 44 27.06 -42.77 9.46
CA GLU A 44 26.05 -43.43 8.67
C GLU A 44 25.78 -42.58 7.41
N THR A 45 25.93 -43.22 6.27
CA THR A 45 25.47 -42.72 4.96
C THR A 45 23.98 -42.38 5.12
N PRO A 46 23.46 -41.21 4.75
CA PRO A 46 22.04 -40.94 4.85
C PRO A 46 21.29 -41.92 3.95
N VAL A 47 20.48 -42.76 4.55
CA VAL A 47 19.40 -43.46 3.85
C VAL A 47 18.50 -42.35 3.35
N ALA A 48 18.24 -42.31 2.05
CA ALA A 48 17.28 -41.35 1.49
C ALA A 48 15.95 -41.55 2.24
N ASP A 49 15.58 -40.58 3.04
CA ASP A 49 14.30 -40.58 3.74
C ASP A 49 13.22 -40.37 2.68
N ASN A 50 12.37 -41.36 2.44
CA ASN A 50 11.24 -41.26 1.51
C ASN A 50 10.01 -40.63 2.19
N ALA A 51 10.17 -39.95 3.30
CA ALA A 51 9.12 -39.25 3.98
C ALA A 51 8.65 -38.04 3.15
N THR A 52 7.36 -37.83 3.07
CA THR A 52 6.74 -36.63 2.48
C THR A 52 6.39 -35.65 3.57
N TYR A 53 6.51 -34.39 3.25
CA TYR A 53 6.21 -33.22 4.09
C TYR A 53 5.36 -32.27 3.27
N THR A 54 4.05 -32.42 3.40
CA THR A 54 3.09 -31.62 2.63
C THR A 54 2.63 -30.41 3.43
N LEU A 55 2.70 -29.22 2.82
CA LEU A 55 2.11 -28.00 3.35
C LEU A 55 0.71 -27.85 2.76
N ASN A 56 -0.31 -27.95 3.60
CA ASN A 56 -1.71 -27.88 3.20
C ASN A 56 -2.30 -26.52 3.58
N LEU A 57 -2.68 -25.74 2.57
CA LEU A 57 -3.23 -24.41 2.68
C LEU A 57 -4.64 -24.33 2.08
N ALA A 58 -5.37 -23.27 2.40
CA ALA A 58 -6.66 -22.98 1.77
C ALA A 58 -6.85 -21.48 1.58
N THR A 59 -7.47 -21.11 0.47
CA THR A 59 -7.88 -19.73 0.16
C THR A 59 -9.30 -19.71 -0.39
N ASP A 60 -9.94 -18.55 -0.38
CA ASP A 60 -11.27 -18.30 -0.96
C ASP A 60 -11.22 -17.64 -2.35
N VAL A 61 -10.01 -17.37 -2.84
CA VAL A 61 -9.78 -16.77 -4.18
C VAL A 61 -8.60 -17.45 -4.85
N PHE A 62 -8.74 -17.84 -6.12
CA PHE A 62 -7.64 -18.28 -6.97
C PHE A 62 -7.27 -17.26 -8.04
N PRO A 63 -6.00 -17.17 -8.43
CA PRO A 63 -5.59 -16.31 -9.53
C PRO A 63 -6.09 -16.87 -10.86
N THR A 64 -6.40 -15.99 -11.81
CA THR A 64 -6.75 -16.34 -13.19
C THR A 64 -5.53 -16.26 -14.12
N ASN A 65 -4.53 -15.48 -13.72
CA ASN A 65 -3.27 -15.31 -14.45
C ASN A 65 -2.13 -15.00 -13.45
N TRP A 66 -0.99 -15.64 -13.63
CA TRP A 66 0.24 -15.41 -12.84
C TRP A 66 1.46 -15.13 -13.73
N SER A 67 1.26 -14.75 -14.98
CA SER A 67 2.35 -14.26 -15.82
C SER A 67 2.95 -12.98 -15.22
N PRO A 68 4.27 -12.92 -15.01
CA PRO A 68 4.90 -11.74 -14.43
C PRO A 68 4.76 -10.47 -15.28
N PHE A 69 4.29 -10.61 -16.52
CA PHE A 69 4.11 -9.50 -17.45
C PHE A 69 2.72 -8.84 -17.40
N VAL A 70 1.73 -9.53 -16.82
CA VAL A 70 0.33 -9.07 -16.87
C VAL A 70 -0.51 -9.42 -15.64
N TYR A 71 0.06 -10.02 -14.58
CA TYR A 71 -0.74 -10.34 -13.39
C TYR A 71 -1.29 -9.07 -12.71
N GLU A 72 -2.49 -9.17 -12.15
CA GLU A 72 -3.20 -8.02 -11.54
C GLU A 72 -3.43 -8.18 -10.03
N THR A 73 -3.41 -9.42 -9.50
CA THR A 73 -3.81 -9.69 -8.12
C THR A 73 -2.66 -10.26 -7.28
N ASN A 74 -2.64 -9.95 -6.00
CA ASN A 74 -1.69 -10.53 -5.04
C ASN A 74 -1.82 -12.03 -4.91
N THR A 75 -3.01 -12.61 -5.15
CA THR A 75 -3.21 -14.06 -5.14
C THR A 75 -2.37 -14.79 -6.19
N ALA A 76 -2.01 -14.12 -7.29
CA ALA A 76 -1.06 -14.69 -8.26
C ALA A 76 0.32 -14.92 -7.64
N LYS A 77 0.80 -13.97 -6.84
CA LYS A 77 2.04 -14.10 -6.06
C LYS A 77 1.89 -15.18 -5.00
N GLU A 78 0.96 -15.00 -4.09
CA GLU A 78 0.77 -15.86 -2.91
C GLU A 78 0.49 -17.34 -3.22
N CYS A 79 -0.18 -17.63 -4.34
CA CYS A 79 -0.54 -19.00 -4.71
C CYS A 79 0.45 -19.69 -5.65
N VAL A 80 1.17 -18.93 -6.49
CA VAL A 80 2.02 -19.51 -7.54
C VAL A 80 3.39 -18.87 -7.63
N MET A 81 3.49 -17.52 -7.78
CA MET A 81 4.74 -16.89 -8.15
C MET A 81 5.80 -16.98 -7.06
N ASP A 82 5.43 -16.74 -5.78
CA ASP A 82 6.36 -16.76 -4.64
C ASP A 82 7.02 -18.13 -4.45
N TYR A 83 6.35 -19.21 -4.85
CA TYR A 83 6.89 -20.56 -4.80
C TYR A 83 7.66 -20.98 -6.06
N THR A 84 7.36 -20.39 -7.22
CA THR A 84 7.84 -20.89 -8.52
C THR A 84 8.86 -19.98 -9.20
N MET A 85 9.08 -18.78 -8.65
CA MET A 85 10.07 -17.81 -9.13
C MET A 85 11.18 -17.62 -8.11
N SER A 86 12.26 -16.98 -8.51
CA SER A 86 13.38 -16.58 -7.64
C SER A 86 13.94 -15.26 -8.14
N SER A 87 14.53 -14.46 -7.25
CA SER A 87 15.03 -13.12 -7.53
C SER A 87 16.55 -13.06 -7.58
N LEU A 88 17.11 -11.96 -8.12
CA LEU A 88 18.56 -11.70 -8.07
C LEU A 88 19.04 -11.48 -6.65
N TYR A 89 18.28 -10.69 -5.87
CA TYR A 89 18.49 -10.42 -4.45
C TYR A 89 17.18 -10.67 -3.72
N TYR A 90 17.24 -11.12 -2.47
CA TYR A 90 16.04 -11.41 -1.68
C TYR A 90 16.27 -11.08 -0.21
N PHE A 91 15.19 -10.94 0.54
CA PHE A 91 15.24 -10.78 1.97
C PHE A 91 15.55 -12.13 2.64
N ASP A 92 16.57 -12.14 3.48
CA ASP A 92 16.88 -13.25 4.37
C ASP A 92 16.96 -12.73 5.82
N TYR A 93 16.94 -13.61 6.80
CA TYR A 93 17.14 -13.22 8.18
C TYR A 93 18.56 -12.68 8.40
N ASN A 94 18.67 -11.63 9.21
CA ASN A 94 19.98 -11.16 9.66
C ASN A 94 20.58 -12.12 10.70
N ASP A 95 21.88 -11.98 10.98
CA ASP A 95 22.63 -12.84 11.92
C ASP A 95 22.04 -12.87 13.33
N THR A 96 21.32 -11.83 13.76
CA THR A 96 20.73 -11.70 15.10
C THR A 96 19.29 -12.20 15.19
N MET A 97 18.67 -12.55 14.06
CA MET A 97 17.30 -13.05 13.96
C MET A 97 16.22 -12.06 14.47
N ASP A 98 16.54 -10.77 14.47
CA ASP A 98 15.62 -9.70 14.88
C ASP A 98 15.26 -8.73 13.73
N GLY A 99 15.74 -9.02 12.52
CA GLY A 99 15.53 -8.25 11.32
C GLY A 99 15.89 -9.05 10.07
N TYR A 100 16.05 -8.35 8.98
CA TYR A 100 16.38 -8.93 7.67
C TYR A 100 17.66 -8.34 7.09
N GLU A 101 18.19 -9.02 6.07
CA GLU A 101 19.23 -8.54 5.15
C GLU A 101 18.77 -8.74 3.72
N LEU A 102 19.14 -7.83 2.80
CA LEU A 102 18.92 -8.01 1.35
C LEU A 102 20.18 -8.61 0.73
N VAL A 103 20.15 -9.92 0.51
CA VAL A 103 21.32 -10.72 0.13
C VAL A 103 21.22 -11.27 -1.29
N PRO A 104 22.35 -11.61 -1.95
CA PRO A 104 22.36 -12.24 -3.26
C PRO A 104 21.69 -13.63 -3.22
N ARG A 105 20.84 -13.93 -4.22
CA ARG A 105 20.22 -15.24 -4.41
C ARG A 105 20.57 -15.86 -5.75
N MET A 106 20.06 -15.33 -6.89
CA MET A 106 20.49 -15.74 -8.23
C MET A 106 21.77 -14.99 -8.66
N ALA A 107 22.05 -13.84 -8.06
CA ALA A 107 23.33 -13.13 -8.18
C ALA A 107 24.41 -13.76 -7.28
N VAL A 108 25.68 -13.42 -7.58
CA VAL A 108 26.86 -13.73 -6.76
C VAL A 108 27.48 -12.41 -6.30
N GLY A 109 27.31 -12.07 -5.02
CA GLY A 109 27.86 -10.84 -4.44
C GLY A 109 27.10 -9.57 -4.82
N GLU A 110 27.67 -8.43 -4.49
CA GLU A 110 27.10 -7.11 -4.72
C GLU A 110 27.20 -6.68 -6.19
N PRO A 111 26.30 -5.79 -6.67
CA PRO A 111 26.44 -5.18 -8.00
C PRO A 111 27.76 -4.40 -8.12
N GLU A 112 28.39 -4.47 -9.29
CA GLU A 112 29.62 -3.73 -9.60
C GLU A 112 29.29 -2.50 -10.45
N ASP A 113 29.68 -1.31 -9.99
CA ASP A 113 29.56 -0.07 -10.78
C ASP A 113 30.61 -0.06 -11.91
N ILE A 114 30.12 -0.11 -13.15
CA ILE A 114 30.94 -0.04 -14.36
C ILE A 114 30.62 1.20 -15.21
N THR A 115 29.99 2.22 -14.61
CA THR A 115 29.54 3.45 -15.30
C THR A 115 30.66 4.10 -16.10
N ALA A 116 31.88 4.18 -15.55
CA ALA A 116 33.02 4.82 -16.20
C ALA A 116 33.40 4.17 -17.56
N ASP A 117 33.05 2.92 -17.79
CA ASP A 117 33.36 2.21 -19.05
C ASP A 117 32.33 2.54 -20.16
N TYR A 118 31.27 3.29 -19.84
CA TYR A 118 30.15 3.58 -20.73
C TYR A 118 29.97 5.06 -21.06
N VAL A 119 30.97 5.90 -20.81
CA VAL A 119 30.95 7.33 -21.17
C VAL A 119 30.60 7.51 -22.66
N GLY A 120 29.57 8.30 -22.94
CA GLY A 120 29.04 8.54 -24.28
C GLY A 120 28.03 7.48 -24.77
N LYS A 121 27.63 6.54 -23.91
CA LYS A 121 26.59 5.55 -24.18
C LYS A 121 25.58 5.52 -23.03
N TYR A 122 24.34 5.20 -23.29
CA TYR A 122 23.26 5.14 -22.29
C TYR A 122 23.08 6.45 -21.46
N GLY A 123 23.39 7.61 -22.06
CA GLY A 123 23.27 8.89 -21.35
C GLY A 123 24.34 9.11 -20.27
N VAL A 124 25.42 8.31 -20.25
CA VAL A 124 26.53 8.48 -19.30
C VAL A 124 27.48 9.57 -19.76
N GLU A 125 27.75 10.54 -18.88
CA GLU A 125 28.71 11.62 -19.08
C GLU A 125 30.02 11.39 -18.32
N GLU A 126 31.06 12.16 -18.63
CA GLU A 126 32.33 12.05 -17.92
C GLU A 126 32.18 12.49 -16.45
N GLY A 127 32.47 11.57 -15.54
CA GLY A 127 32.37 11.80 -14.10
C GLY A 127 31.10 11.22 -13.46
N ASP A 128 30.17 10.69 -14.26
CA ASP A 128 29.02 9.95 -13.74
C ASP A 128 29.44 8.67 -13.02
N THR A 129 28.65 8.29 -12.02
CA THR A 129 28.77 7.06 -11.25
C THR A 129 27.36 6.47 -11.01
N ALA A 130 27.29 5.21 -10.62
CA ALA A 130 26.06 4.54 -10.19
C ALA A 130 24.92 4.50 -11.24
N LYS A 131 25.27 4.54 -12.53
CA LYS A 131 24.32 4.48 -13.66
C LYS A 131 24.39 3.18 -14.45
N VAL A 132 25.56 2.52 -14.51
CA VAL A 132 25.69 1.24 -15.22
C VAL A 132 26.24 0.19 -14.28
N TRP A 133 25.42 -0.82 -14.04
CA TRP A 133 25.69 -1.85 -13.06
C TRP A 133 25.89 -3.22 -13.71
N LYS A 134 26.90 -3.97 -13.25
CA LYS A 134 27.14 -5.34 -13.63
C LYS A 134 26.78 -6.28 -12.47
N ILE A 135 25.94 -7.25 -12.76
CA ILE A 135 25.51 -8.30 -11.85
C ILE A 135 26.14 -9.62 -12.31
N THR A 136 26.93 -10.25 -11.43
CA THR A 136 27.44 -11.59 -11.68
C THR A 136 26.39 -12.60 -11.27
N LEU A 137 25.96 -13.45 -12.20
CA LEU A 137 25.00 -14.52 -11.95
C LEU A 137 25.70 -15.80 -11.47
N ARG A 138 24.99 -16.60 -10.71
CA ARG A 138 25.38 -17.99 -10.44
C ARG A 138 25.41 -18.77 -11.76
N ASN A 139 26.29 -19.75 -11.86
CA ASN A 139 26.44 -20.56 -13.06
C ASN A 139 25.72 -21.92 -13.01
N ASP A 140 24.96 -22.15 -11.95
CA ASP A 140 24.17 -23.37 -11.73
C ASP A 140 22.66 -23.13 -11.83
N LEU A 141 22.25 -21.93 -12.24
CA LEU A 141 20.84 -21.58 -12.40
C LEU A 141 20.17 -22.37 -13.51
N LYS A 142 18.96 -22.89 -13.23
CA LYS A 142 18.20 -23.71 -14.16
C LYS A 142 16.70 -23.50 -14.01
N TRP A 143 16.02 -23.69 -15.10
CA TRP A 143 14.59 -23.94 -15.11
C TRP A 143 14.28 -25.34 -14.55
N GLU A 144 13.03 -25.60 -14.23
CA GLU A 144 12.55 -26.88 -13.68
C GLU A 144 12.85 -28.11 -14.56
N ASP A 145 13.02 -27.91 -15.86
CA ASP A 145 13.36 -28.94 -16.82
C ASP A 145 14.88 -29.14 -17.01
N GLY A 146 15.67 -28.35 -16.26
CA GLY A 146 17.14 -28.40 -16.32
C GLY A 146 17.78 -27.51 -17.37
N THR A 147 17.02 -26.77 -18.16
CA THR A 147 17.51 -25.76 -19.09
C THR A 147 18.26 -24.67 -18.33
N PRO A 148 19.52 -24.31 -18.71
CA PRO A 148 20.28 -23.26 -18.04
C PRO A 148 19.59 -21.87 -18.13
N ILE A 149 19.71 -21.09 -17.06
CA ILE A 149 19.38 -19.66 -17.04
C ILE A 149 20.68 -18.88 -17.12
N THR A 150 20.72 -17.91 -18.03
CA THR A 150 21.89 -17.08 -18.29
C THR A 150 21.51 -15.60 -18.30
N ALA A 151 22.49 -14.71 -18.36
CA ALA A 151 22.25 -13.26 -18.53
C ALA A 151 21.40 -12.97 -19.78
N GLN A 152 21.55 -13.75 -20.84
CA GLN A 152 20.73 -13.61 -22.04
C GLN A 152 19.24 -13.94 -21.76
N SER A 153 18.91 -14.79 -20.79
CA SER A 153 17.53 -15.09 -20.41
C SER A 153 16.83 -13.83 -19.88
N TYR A 154 17.52 -13.03 -19.07
CA TYR A 154 17.01 -11.75 -18.58
C TYR A 154 16.81 -10.73 -19.72
N VAL A 155 17.81 -10.61 -20.61
CA VAL A 155 17.72 -9.71 -21.78
C VAL A 155 16.55 -10.09 -22.68
N ASN A 156 16.33 -11.39 -22.92
CA ASN A 156 15.22 -11.88 -23.73
C ASN A 156 13.88 -11.65 -23.04
N SER A 157 13.77 -11.88 -21.73
CA SER A 157 12.55 -11.60 -20.96
C SER A 157 12.19 -10.11 -20.97
N ALA A 158 13.18 -9.23 -20.78
CA ALA A 158 12.97 -7.79 -20.88
C ALA A 158 12.49 -7.37 -22.29
N LYS A 159 13.06 -7.96 -23.33
CA LYS A 159 12.64 -7.69 -24.71
C LYS A 159 11.22 -8.14 -24.98
N LEU A 160 10.78 -9.27 -24.43
CA LEU A 160 9.39 -9.74 -24.55
C LEU A 160 8.44 -8.90 -23.72
N LEU A 161 8.85 -8.47 -22.53
CA LEU A 161 8.05 -7.57 -21.70
C LEU A 161 7.78 -6.24 -22.39
N LEU A 162 8.83 -5.65 -22.99
CA LEU A 162 8.79 -4.37 -23.69
C LEU A 162 8.32 -4.48 -25.14
N ASP A 163 7.74 -5.61 -25.58
CA ASP A 163 7.29 -5.79 -26.96
C ASP A 163 6.19 -4.78 -27.33
N PRO A 164 6.41 -3.90 -28.33
CA PRO A 164 5.44 -2.89 -28.75
C PRO A 164 4.09 -3.45 -29.23
N VAL A 165 4.07 -4.72 -29.66
CA VAL A 165 2.85 -5.40 -30.12
C VAL A 165 2.08 -6.00 -28.96
N ALA A 166 2.80 -6.58 -27.99
CA ALA A 166 2.19 -7.20 -26.82
C ALA A 166 1.60 -6.16 -25.85
N LYS A 167 2.25 -5.01 -25.69
CA LYS A 167 1.85 -3.92 -24.77
C LYS A 167 1.54 -4.45 -23.36
N ASN A 168 2.44 -5.27 -22.84
CA ASN A 168 2.27 -5.89 -21.54
C ASN A 168 2.07 -4.83 -20.45
N SER A 169 1.09 -4.99 -19.57
CA SER A 169 0.72 -4.00 -18.54
C SER A 169 1.82 -3.76 -17.50
N ARG A 170 2.75 -4.70 -17.30
CA ARG A 170 3.90 -4.57 -16.40
C ARG A 170 5.16 -4.02 -17.06
N ALA A 171 5.09 -3.62 -18.32
CA ALA A 171 6.22 -3.00 -19.02
C ALA A 171 6.65 -1.67 -18.37
N ASP A 172 5.72 -0.97 -17.74
CA ASP A 172 5.94 0.27 -17.01
C ASP A 172 6.84 0.10 -15.77
N ASP A 173 6.92 -1.08 -15.16
CA ASP A 173 7.85 -1.39 -14.08
C ASP A 173 9.32 -1.07 -14.45
N TYR A 174 9.65 -1.01 -15.74
CA TYR A 174 10.99 -0.71 -16.23
C TYR A 174 11.29 0.77 -16.44
N PHE A 175 10.31 1.65 -16.40
CA PHE A 175 10.51 3.09 -16.68
C PHE A 175 9.60 4.03 -15.87
N TYR A 176 8.67 3.48 -15.09
CA TYR A 176 7.72 4.28 -14.33
C TYR A 176 7.77 3.98 -12.82
N GLY A 177 7.46 4.97 -12.01
CA GLY A 177 7.05 4.82 -10.58
C GLY A 177 8.15 4.52 -9.57
N GLY A 178 9.36 4.19 -9.97
CA GLY A 178 10.44 3.83 -9.05
C GLY A 178 11.73 4.61 -9.30
N SER A 179 12.69 4.41 -8.40
CA SER A 179 14.04 4.95 -8.57
C SER A 179 14.82 4.25 -9.69
N PHE A 180 14.44 3.00 -10.03
CA PHE A 180 15.09 2.22 -11.08
C PHE A 180 14.38 2.44 -12.41
N LYS A 181 14.94 3.27 -13.28
CA LYS A 181 14.42 3.53 -14.63
C LYS A 181 15.43 3.07 -15.68
N LEU A 182 15.07 2.05 -16.43
CA LEU A 182 15.94 1.47 -17.45
C LEU A 182 16.03 2.39 -18.66
N VAL A 183 17.25 2.75 -19.04
CA VAL A 183 17.50 3.63 -20.20
C VAL A 183 16.81 3.09 -21.44
N ASN A 184 16.09 3.97 -22.13
CA ASN A 184 15.39 3.67 -23.38
C ASN A 184 14.30 2.58 -23.33
N ALA A 185 13.90 2.07 -22.16
CA ALA A 185 12.81 1.09 -22.08
C ALA A 185 11.50 1.65 -22.64
N LYS A 186 11.12 2.86 -22.21
CA LYS A 186 9.94 3.57 -22.71
C LYS A 186 10.05 3.89 -24.20
N ASN A 187 11.24 4.34 -24.65
CA ASN A 187 11.46 4.64 -26.08
C ASN A 187 11.37 3.40 -26.98
N TYR A 188 11.74 2.23 -26.47
CA TYR A 188 11.59 0.99 -27.22
C TYR A 188 10.13 0.54 -27.29
N LEU A 189 9.41 0.56 -26.17
CA LEU A 189 8.01 0.13 -26.09
C LEU A 189 7.10 0.95 -27.01
N TYR A 190 7.30 2.26 -27.06
CA TYR A 190 6.49 3.18 -27.87
C TYR A 190 7.13 3.55 -29.21
N GLY A 191 8.30 2.98 -29.54
CA GLY A 191 9.10 3.36 -30.70
C GLY A 191 8.35 3.38 -32.03
N GLY A 192 8.43 4.50 -32.73
CA GLY A 192 7.74 4.75 -33.99
C GLY A 192 6.26 5.16 -33.84
N THR A 193 5.81 5.44 -32.62
CA THR A 193 4.44 5.89 -32.33
C THR A 193 4.41 7.24 -31.61
N THR A 194 3.23 7.87 -31.62
CA THR A 194 2.91 8.95 -30.69
C THR A 194 2.04 8.33 -29.60
N ALA A 195 2.55 8.32 -28.36
CA ALA A 195 1.82 7.77 -27.22
C ALA A 195 1.12 8.88 -26.45
N PHE A 196 -0.15 8.68 -26.16
CA PHE A 196 -0.94 9.42 -25.20
C PHE A 196 -1.02 8.54 -23.95
N ALA A 197 -0.08 8.69 -23.05
CA ALA A 197 0.02 7.84 -21.86
C ALA A 197 -1.00 8.25 -20.81
N ASN A 198 -1.33 7.32 -19.88
CA ASN A 198 -2.14 7.67 -18.73
C ASN A 198 -1.37 8.64 -17.79
N PRO A 199 -2.07 9.33 -16.88
CA PRO A 199 -1.47 10.32 -16.00
C PRO A 199 -0.27 9.81 -15.20
N MET A 200 -0.26 8.52 -14.88
CA MET A 200 0.81 7.90 -14.09
C MET A 200 2.14 7.81 -14.83
N THR A 201 2.16 7.90 -16.16
CA THR A 201 3.35 7.76 -16.99
C THR A 201 3.80 9.05 -17.68
N GLN A 202 3.07 10.13 -17.52
CA GLN A 202 3.45 11.47 -18.00
C GLN A 202 2.89 12.56 -17.08
N SER A 203 3.51 13.74 -17.13
CA SER A 203 2.98 14.92 -16.46
C SER A 203 1.66 15.35 -17.08
N TYR A 204 0.74 15.80 -16.25
CA TYR A 204 -0.50 16.39 -16.70
C TYR A 204 -0.25 17.57 -17.61
N THR A 205 -1.21 17.81 -18.52
CA THR A 205 -1.24 19.04 -19.28
C THR A 205 -1.41 20.22 -18.34
N VAL A 206 -0.44 21.09 -18.33
CA VAL A 206 -0.59 22.38 -17.66
C VAL A 206 -1.54 23.22 -18.48
N TYR A 207 -2.38 24.02 -17.82
CA TYR A 207 -3.39 24.86 -18.46
C TYR A 207 -2.79 25.82 -19.49
N TYR A 208 -3.29 25.76 -20.72
CA TYR A 208 -2.86 26.60 -21.82
C TYR A 208 -3.99 27.51 -22.31
N ASN A 209 -3.67 28.74 -22.64
CA ASN A 209 -4.63 29.57 -23.36
C ASN A 209 -4.85 29.04 -24.78
N VAL A 210 -6.11 28.92 -25.21
CA VAL A 210 -6.45 28.43 -26.55
C VAL A 210 -5.75 29.22 -27.66
N GLU A 211 -5.57 30.52 -27.46
CA GLU A 211 -4.87 31.41 -28.40
C GLU A 211 -3.36 31.13 -28.53
N ASP A 212 -2.80 30.39 -27.55
CA ASP A 212 -1.40 29.96 -27.55
C ASP A 212 -1.23 28.58 -28.20
N LEU A 213 -2.33 27.82 -28.40
CA LEU A 213 -2.29 26.53 -29.04
C LEU A 213 -2.18 26.65 -30.56
N VAL A 214 -1.26 25.91 -31.14
CA VAL A 214 -1.02 25.93 -32.60
C VAL A 214 -1.56 24.64 -33.23
N PRO A 215 -2.59 24.71 -34.09
CA PRO A 215 -3.03 23.53 -34.81
C PRO A 215 -1.98 23.09 -35.83
N ASP A 216 -1.81 21.78 -36.01
CA ASP A 216 -0.99 21.18 -37.03
C ASP A 216 -1.67 21.29 -38.43
N GLU A 217 -1.09 20.69 -39.46
CA GLU A 217 -1.63 20.68 -40.82
C GLU A 217 -3.01 19.98 -40.96
N ASN A 218 -3.38 19.15 -39.97
CA ASN A 218 -4.66 18.44 -39.90
C ASN A 218 -5.69 19.16 -39.00
N GLY A 219 -5.31 20.31 -38.44
CA GLY A 219 -6.15 21.08 -37.52
C GLY A 219 -6.21 20.54 -36.10
N VAL A 220 -5.30 19.63 -35.71
CA VAL A 220 -5.16 19.11 -34.34
C VAL A 220 -4.30 20.07 -33.53
N TYR A 221 -4.77 20.47 -32.38
CA TYR A 221 -4.00 21.34 -31.47
C TYR A 221 -2.74 20.66 -30.99
N THR A 222 -1.67 21.47 -30.88
CA THR A 222 -0.36 21.00 -30.40
C THR A 222 0.21 21.93 -29.35
N VAL A 223 1.00 21.34 -28.44
CA VAL A 223 1.84 22.01 -27.47
C VAL A 223 3.29 21.64 -27.78
N ASP A 224 4.13 22.62 -28.03
CA ASP A 224 5.54 22.43 -28.43
C ASP A 224 5.71 21.44 -29.60
N GLY A 225 4.73 21.39 -30.50
CA GLY A 225 4.69 20.51 -31.67
C GLY A 225 4.15 19.10 -31.39
N ASN A 226 3.78 18.78 -30.17
CA ASN A 226 3.16 17.51 -29.78
C ASN A 226 1.63 17.66 -29.81
N GLN A 227 0.93 16.71 -30.39
CA GLN A 227 -0.53 16.72 -30.51
C GLN A 227 -1.19 16.53 -29.13
N ILE A 228 -2.37 17.13 -28.96
CA ILE A 228 -3.23 16.94 -27.79
C ILE A 228 -4.32 15.92 -28.16
N GLY A 229 -4.57 14.98 -27.26
CA GLY A 229 -5.61 13.96 -27.43
C GLY A 229 -6.06 13.38 -26.11
N PHE A 230 -7.15 12.60 -26.15
CA PHE A 230 -7.69 11.86 -25.01
C PHE A 230 -8.34 10.56 -25.46
N TYR A 231 -8.49 9.61 -24.56
CA TYR A 231 -9.22 8.39 -24.82
C TYR A 231 -10.68 8.54 -24.40
N LEU A 232 -11.60 7.88 -25.12
CA LEU A 232 -13.03 7.90 -24.76
C LEU A 232 -13.30 7.32 -23.35
N THR A 233 -12.48 6.35 -22.94
CA THR A 233 -12.63 5.56 -21.71
C THR A 233 -11.61 5.89 -20.62
N ASP A 234 -10.75 6.88 -20.85
CA ASP A 234 -9.71 7.30 -19.93
C ASP A 234 -9.57 8.83 -19.97
N GLY A 235 -9.73 9.49 -18.84
CA GLY A 235 -9.57 10.92 -18.68
C GLY A 235 -8.36 11.25 -17.85
N ALA A 236 -7.49 12.15 -18.29
CA ALA A 236 -6.20 12.43 -17.66
C ALA A 236 -6.31 12.67 -16.14
N GLU A 237 -6.92 13.74 -15.71
CA GLU A 237 -7.11 14.05 -14.28
C GLU A 237 -8.37 13.42 -13.69
N TRP A 238 -9.37 13.13 -14.54
CA TRP A 238 -10.64 12.59 -14.11
C TRP A 238 -10.61 11.07 -13.88
N GLY A 239 -9.61 10.37 -14.39
CA GLY A 239 -9.50 8.92 -14.33
C GLY A 239 -10.47 8.21 -15.24
N ASP A 240 -11.77 8.50 -15.14
CA ASP A 240 -12.80 8.00 -16.05
C ASP A 240 -12.87 8.84 -17.33
N GLY A 241 -13.00 8.18 -18.48
CA GLY A 241 -13.15 8.85 -19.76
C GLY A 241 -14.52 9.48 -19.96
N ILE A 242 -14.61 10.44 -20.88
CA ILE A 242 -15.84 11.20 -21.15
C ILE A 242 -17.03 10.29 -21.56
N GLN A 243 -16.76 9.10 -22.09
CA GLN A 243 -17.79 8.12 -22.41
C GLN A 243 -18.50 7.59 -21.16
N THR A 244 -17.78 7.35 -20.07
CA THR A 244 -18.35 6.90 -18.80
C THR A 244 -19.40 7.90 -18.31
N TYR A 245 -19.07 9.19 -18.36
CA TYR A 245 -20.00 10.26 -17.95
C TYR A 245 -21.18 10.38 -18.92
N TYR A 246 -20.94 10.24 -20.22
CA TYR A 246 -22.03 10.24 -21.20
C TYR A 246 -23.00 9.08 -20.98
N ASP A 247 -22.50 7.89 -20.70
CA ASP A 247 -23.33 6.70 -20.43
C ASP A 247 -24.12 6.84 -19.13
N ALA A 248 -23.53 7.48 -18.11
CA ALA A 248 -24.17 7.71 -16.82
C ALA A 248 -25.28 8.77 -16.86
N TYR A 249 -25.05 9.89 -17.55
CA TYR A 249 -25.95 11.04 -17.52
C TYR A 249 -26.90 11.10 -18.74
N GLY A 250 -26.57 10.42 -19.82
CA GLY A 250 -27.39 10.26 -21.02
C GLY A 250 -27.35 11.43 -22.03
N ALA A 251 -27.71 11.14 -23.27
CA ALA A 251 -27.62 12.05 -24.39
C ALA A 251 -28.33 13.39 -24.20
N GLU A 252 -29.51 13.40 -23.53
CA GLU A 252 -30.27 14.63 -23.29
C GLU A 252 -29.50 15.68 -22.50
N THR A 253 -28.63 15.22 -21.60
CA THR A 253 -27.77 16.07 -20.74
C THR A 253 -26.72 16.81 -21.56
N PHE A 254 -26.17 16.15 -22.57
CA PHE A 254 -25.08 16.67 -23.40
C PHE A 254 -25.54 17.15 -24.77
N THR A 255 -26.83 17.44 -24.94
CA THR A 255 -27.35 18.01 -26.20
C THR A 255 -27.51 19.52 -26.07
N ILE A 256 -26.81 20.28 -26.94
CA ILE A 256 -26.90 21.75 -27.06
C ILE A 256 -27.34 22.09 -28.48
N ASP A 257 -28.39 22.93 -28.64
CA ASP A 257 -28.96 23.35 -29.92
C ASP A 257 -29.30 22.20 -30.85
N GLY A 258 -29.65 21.04 -30.28
CA GLY A 258 -30.02 19.85 -31.06
C GLY A 258 -28.83 19.02 -31.56
N VAL A 259 -27.61 19.34 -31.16
CA VAL A 259 -26.39 18.56 -31.39
C VAL A 259 -26.04 17.78 -30.15
N ASP A 260 -25.92 16.47 -30.26
CA ASP A 260 -25.38 15.60 -29.22
C ASP A 260 -23.84 15.70 -29.26
N LEU A 261 -23.27 16.37 -28.29
CA LEU A 261 -21.84 16.69 -28.25
C LEU A 261 -20.96 15.45 -28.31
N PHE A 262 -21.36 14.37 -27.65
CA PHE A 262 -20.62 13.12 -27.66
C PHE A 262 -20.88 12.32 -28.94
N ALA A 263 -22.15 11.98 -29.22
CA ALA A 263 -22.47 11.06 -30.31
C ALA A 263 -22.29 11.67 -31.71
N ASP A 264 -22.50 13.00 -31.88
CA ASP A 264 -22.38 13.67 -33.16
C ASP A 264 -20.96 14.25 -33.41
N VAL A 265 -20.16 14.53 -32.37
CA VAL A 265 -18.85 15.21 -32.49
C VAL A 265 -17.69 14.37 -31.97
N ILE A 266 -17.71 13.96 -30.69
CA ILE A 266 -16.56 13.32 -30.04
C ILE A 266 -16.38 11.88 -30.52
N ALA A 267 -17.38 11.04 -30.34
CA ALA A 267 -17.29 9.62 -30.70
C ALA A 267 -16.95 9.35 -32.17
N PRO A 268 -17.49 10.14 -33.19
CA PRO A 268 -17.08 9.95 -34.57
C PRO A 268 -15.62 10.37 -34.85
N ALA A 269 -14.99 11.16 -34.00
CA ALA A 269 -13.60 11.58 -34.15
C ALA A 269 -12.60 10.57 -33.57
N ALA A 270 -13.07 9.56 -32.79
CA ALA A 270 -12.24 8.53 -32.22
C ALA A 270 -11.70 7.56 -33.28
N ASP A 271 -10.47 7.15 -33.14
CA ASP A 271 -9.90 6.04 -33.90
C ASP A 271 -10.35 4.66 -33.38
N ALA A 272 -9.76 3.58 -33.90
CA ALA A 272 -10.12 2.22 -33.53
C ALA A 272 -9.77 1.86 -32.07
N ASP A 273 -8.80 2.56 -31.47
CA ASP A 273 -8.34 2.38 -30.08
C ASP A 273 -9.07 3.33 -29.12
N GLY A 274 -10.01 4.15 -29.65
CA GLY A 274 -10.78 5.12 -28.85
C GLY A 274 -10.04 6.44 -28.59
N LEU A 275 -8.89 6.67 -29.22
CA LEU A 275 -8.15 7.93 -29.14
C LEU A 275 -8.83 9.01 -29.97
N VAL A 276 -9.08 10.15 -29.37
CA VAL A 276 -9.62 11.37 -29.99
C VAL A 276 -8.55 12.44 -30.00
N LEU A 277 -8.13 12.88 -31.19
CA LEU A 277 -7.25 14.03 -31.34
C LEU A 277 -8.03 15.33 -31.22
N VAL A 278 -7.53 16.29 -30.49
CA VAL A 278 -8.26 17.53 -30.17
C VAL A 278 -8.15 18.52 -31.32
N THR A 279 -9.21 18.57 -32.11
CA THR A 279 -9.46 19.66 -33.09
C THR A 279 -10.31 20.74 -32.45
N GLU A 280 -10.52 21.87 -33.14
CA GLU A 280 -11.36 22.96 -32.61
C GLU A 280 -12.79 22.50 -32.30
N ASP A 281 -13.39 21.65 -33.15
CA ASP A 281 -14.76 21.17 -32.94
C ASP A 281 -14.82 20.20 -31.74
N VAL A 282 -13.84 19.30 -31.62
CA VAL A 282 -13.73 18.37 -30.49
C VAL A 282 -13.49 19.13 -29.18
N ARG A 283 -12.57 20.11 -29.18
CA ARG A 283 -12.30 20.95 -28.01
C ARG A 283 -13.58 21.65 -27.53
N LYS A 284 -14.33 22.27 -28.44
CA LYS A 284 -15.59 22.94 -28.10
C LYS A 284 -16.63 21.98 -27.54
N ALA A 285 -16.76 20.80 -28.12
CA ALA A 285 -17.68 19.79 -27.61
C ALA A 285 -17.27 19.30 -26.23
N LEU A 286 -15.99 18.93 -26.03
CA LEU A 286 -15.45 18.47 -24.75
C LEU A 286 -15.58 19.55 -23.68
N SER A 287 -15.19 20.80 -23.96
CA SER A 287 -15.32 21.92 -23.04
C SER A 287 -16.77 22.13 -22.56
N ASN A 288 -17.75 22.03 -23.47
CA ASN A 288 -19.16 22.14 -23.09
C ASN A 288 -19.63 20.94 -22.26
N MET A 289 -19.17 19.72 -22.56
CA MET A 289 -19.50 18.54 -21.75
C MET A 289 -18.94 18.66 -20.34
N VAL A 290 -17.69 19.08 -20.20
CA VAL A 290 -17.03 19.27 -18.91
C VAL A 290 -17.72 20.37 -18.12
N ALA A 291 -18.06 21.52 -18.72
CA ALA A 291 -18.83 22.57 -18.06
C ALA A 291 -20.20 22.08 -17.54
N ILE A 292 -20.85 21.18 -18.25
CA ILE A 292 -22.09 20.54 -17.79
C ILE A 292 -21.82 19.63 -16.58
N LEU A 293 -20.75 18.87 -16.59
CA LEU A 293 -20.37 18.00 -15.48
C LEU A 293 -20.08 18.80 -14.21
N HIS A 294 -19.44 19.96 -14.34
CA HIS A 294 -19.26 20.92 -13.24
C HIS A 294 -20.55 21.69 -12.84
N GLY A 295 -21.70 21.25 -13.30
CA GLY A 295 -23.00 21.78 -12.87
C GLY A 295 -23.40 23.09 -13.53
N SER A 296 -22.75 23.52 -14.62
CA SER A 296 -23.19 24.70 -15.39
C SER A 296 -24.56 24.47 -16.00
N THR A 297 -25.55 25.21 -15.51
CA THR A 297 -26.95 25.20 -16.01
C THR A 297 -27.27 26.40 -16.88
N ASP A 298 -26.36 27.35 -16.99
CA ASP A 298 -26.53 28.59 -17.73
C ASP A 298 -26.18 28.40 -19.21
N GLU A 299 -27.13 28.65 -20.10
CA GLU A 299 -26.96 28.51 -21.54
C GLU A 299 -25.87 29.45 -22.08
N ASP A 300 -25.73 30.66 -21.51
CA ASP A 300 -24.69 31.62 -21.90
C ASP A 300 -23.29 31.15 -21.41
N THR A 301 -23.18 30.57 -20.24
CA THR A 301 -21.92 29.98 -19.73
C THR A 301 -21.51 28.76 -20.56
N ARG A 302 -22.45 27.90 -20.95
CA ARG A 302 -22.17 26.79 -21.85
C ARG A 302 -21.75 27.25 -23.25
N ALA A 303 -22.38 28.28 -23.78
CA ALA A 303 -22.03 28.86 -25.07
C ALA A 303 -20.67 29.59 -25.03
N ALA A 304 -20.35 30.25 -23.93
CA ALA A 304 -19.06 30.87 -23.67
C ALA A 304 -17.98 29.85 -23.28
N GLY A 305 -18.38 28.71 -22.79
CA GLY A 305 -17.52 27.65 -22.28
C GLY A 305 -16.43 27.21 -23.24
N ALA A 306 -16.71 27.21 -24.54
CA ALA A 306 -15.73 26.84 -25.56
C ALA A 306 -14.63 27.91 -25.82
N ASP A 307 -14.81 29.15 -25.40
CA ASP A 307 -13.96 30.27 -25.75
C ASP A 307 -13.66 31.23 -24.58
N GLY A 308 -14.07 30.90 -23.33
CA GLY A 308 -13.82 31.71 -22.12
C GLY A 308 -12.72 31.15 -21.24
N ASP A 309 -12.19 31.98 -20.33
CA ASP A 309 -11.09 31.59 -19.42
C ASP A 309 -11.42 30.34 -18.56
N TYR A 310 -12.65 30.20 -18.16
CA TYR A 310 -13.14 29.06 -17.37
C TYR A 310 -13.06 27.72 -18.15
N ALA A 311 -13.31 27.75 -19.44
CA ALA A 311 -13.29 26.60 -20.31
C ALA A 311 -11.89 26.03 -20.58
N TYR A 312 -10.85 26.80 -20.38
CA TYR A 312 -9.48 26.32 -20.60
C TYR A 312 -9.05 25.27 -19.62
N GLN A 313 -9.45 25.43 -18.37
CA GLN A 313 -8.96 24.63 -17.26
C GLN A 313 -9.65 23.28 -17.17
N GLU A 314 -10.84 23.13 -17.79
CA GLU A 314 -11.66 21.96 -17.58
C GLU A 314 -11.57 20.94 -18.71
N TRP A 315 -11.52 21.37 -19.98
CA TRP A 315 -11.39 20.41 -21.09
C TRP A 315 -9.99 19.75 -21.13
N GLU A 316 -8.98 20.45 -20.68
CA GLU A 316 -7.60 19.97 -20.61
C GLU A 316 -7.42 18.87 -19.58
N GLU A 317 -8.24 18.81 -18.55
CA GLU A 317 -8.24 17.77 -17.51
C GLU A 317 -8.51 16.36 -18.09
N PHE A 318 -9.16 16.26 -19.25
CA PHE A 318 -9.34 15.00 -19.97
C PHE A 318 -8.18 14.66 -20.91
N CYS A 319 -7.26 15.58 -21.16
CA CYS A 319 -6.34 15.52 -22.31
C CYS A 319 -4.91 15.19 -21.90
N TYR A 320 -4.23 14.52 -22.81
CA TYR A 320 -2.80 14.22 -22.76
C TYR A 320 -2.05 14.93 -23.88
N ILE A 321 -0.80 15.30 -23.62
CA ILE A 321 0.12 15.70 -24.67
C ILE A 321 0.78 14.46 -25.22
N GLY A 322 0.58 14.17 -26.51
CA GLY A 322 1.19 13.03 -27.18
C GLY A 322 2.72 13.13 -27.21
N GLN A 323 3.38 12.11 -26.75
CA GLN A 323 4.85 12.01 -26.83
C GLN A 323 5.26 11.22 -28.07
N ASN A 324 6.10 11.82 -28.91
CA ASN A 324 6.63 11.17 -30.09
C ASN A 324 7.87 10.35 -29.72
N TYR A 325 7.85 9.06 -29.99
CA TYR A 325 8.97 8.17 -29.74
C TYR A 325 9.62 7.74 -31.05
N GLU A 326 10.90 8.01 -31.22
CA GLU A 326 11.65 7.48 -32.35
C GLU A 326 11.81 5.97 -32.21
N ALA A 327 11.69 5.24 -33.33
CA ALA A 327 11.95 3.80 -33.33
C ALA A 327 13.44 3.55 -33.09
N ILE A 328 13.75 2.76 -32.05
CA ILE A 328 15.11 2.37 -31.70
C ILE A 328 15.30 0.86 -31.76
N ASP A 329 16.55 0.40 -31.90
CA ASP A 329 16.87 -1.03 -31.77
C ASP A 329 16.94 -1.42 -30.29
N PHE A 330 16.55 -2.66 -29.94
CA PHE A 330 16.59 -3.13 -28.55
C PHE A 330 18.00 -3.08 -27.94
N SER A 331 19.07 -3.13 -28.73
CA SER A 331 20.45 -2.97 -28.27
C SER A 331 20.77 -1.59 -27.66
N GLU A 332 19.86 -0.61 -27.82
CA GLU A 332 19.93 0.72 -27.22
C GLU A 332 19.24 0.78 -25.85
N VAL A 333 18.49 -0.28 -25.49
CA VAL A 333 17.85 -0.41 -24.17
C VAL A 333 18.90 -0.78 -23.12
N GLY A 334 18.80 -0.24 -21.95
CA GLY A 334 19.77 -0.34 -20.86
C GLY A 334 19.89 -1.72 -20.20
N ILE A 335 19.54 -2.83 -20.87
CA ILE A 335 19.76 -4.20 -20.38
C ILE A 335 20.52 -5.02 -21.40
N PHE A 336 21.65 -5.59 -21.00
CA PHE A 336 22.51 -6.36 -21.90
C PHE A 336 23.37 -7.38 -21.15
N ALA A 337 23.88 -8.39 -21.86
CA ALA A 337 24.78 -9.40 -21.33
C ALA A 337 26.20 -9.16 -21.81
N LEU A 338 27.18 -9.18 -20.92
CA LEU A 338 28.63 -9.19 -21.29
C LEU A 338 29.13 -10.61 -21.51
N SER A 339 28.58 -11.58 -20.81
CA SER A 339 28.84 -13.01 -20.94
C SER A 339 27.60 -13.81 -20.52
N ASP A 340 27.69 -15.13 -20.54
CA ASP A 340 26.60 -16.00 -20.09
C ASP A 340 26.18 -15.72 -18.62
N TYR A 341 27.09 -15.19 -17.81
CA TYR A 341 26.83 -14.97 -16.36
C TYR A 341 27.14 -13.54 -15.90
N GLU A 342 27.21 -12.58 -16.81
CA GLU A 342 27.36 -11.17 -16.49
C GLU A 342 26.22 -10.37 -17.14
N LEU A 343 25.23 -10.04 -16.32
CA LEU A 343 24.08 -9.23 -16.67
C LEU A 343 24.37 -7.76 -16.34
N CYS A 344 24.01 -6.84 -17.23
CA CYS A 344 24.20 -5.41 -16.99
C CYS A 344 22.91 -4.64 -17.15
N TYR A 345 22.77 -3.61 -16.30
CA TYR A 345 21.71 -2.61 -16.35
C TYR A 345 22.31 -1.21 -16.48
N ALA A 346 21.75 -0.41 -17.38
CA ALA A 346 22.01 1.02 -17.49
C ALA A 346 20.71 1.77 -17.15
N ILE A 347 20.77 2.67 -16.17
CA ILE A 347 19.63 3.40 -15.62
C ILE A 347 19.74 4.89 -15.85
N GLU A 348 18.61 5.58 -15.92
CA GLU A 348 18.56 7.01 -16.28
C GLU A 348 19.17 7.92 -15.21
N SER A 349 19.00 7.59 -13.95
CA SER A 349 19.47 8.34 -12.79
C SER A 349 20.36 7.48 -11.90
N PRO A 350 21.35 8.04 -11.21
CA PRO A 350 22.19 7.31 -10.27
C PRO A 350 21.36 6.65 -9.17
N LEU A 351 21.61 5.37 -8.92
CA LEU A 351 20.97 4.60 -7.85
C LEU A 351 21.96 3.57 -7.30
N GLU A 352 22.11 3.48 -5.99
CA GLU A 352 23.05 2.58 -5.32
C GLU A 352 22.46 1.99 -4.03
N GLY A 353 23.23 1.10 -3.38
CA GLY A 353 22.88 0.52 -2.10
C GLY A 353 21.64 -0.37 -2.11
N PHE A 354 20.84 -0.27 -1.06
CA PHE A 354 19.65 -1.08 -0.86
C PHE A 354 18.66 -0.94 -2.02
N TYR A 355 18.31 0.29 -2.40
CA TYR A 355 17.28 0.54 -3.40
C TYR A 355 17.67 0.07 -4.80
N LEU A 356 18.97 0.05 -5.16
CA LEU A 356 19.41 -0.57 -6.40
C LEU A 356 19.05 -2.06 -6.44
N LYS A 357 19.39 -2.80 -5.39
CA LYS A 357 19.11 -4.25 -5.30
C LYS A 357 17.61 -4.54 -5.20
N TYR A 358 16.89 -3.75 -4.40
CA TYR A 358 15.45 -3.93 -4.15
C TYR A 358 14.58 -3.63 -5.38
N ALA A 359 14.91 -2.59 -6.13
CA ALA A 359 14.12 -2.14 -7.28
C ALA A 359 14.58 -2.73 -8.61
N MET A 360 15.65 -3.53 -8.63
CA MET A 360 16.20 -4.13 -9.84
C MET A 360 15.23 -5.13 -10.45
N PRO A 361 14.75 -4.93 -11.68
CA PRO A 361 13.83 -5.86 -12.32
C PRO A 361 14.55 -7.17 -12.68
N ASP A 362 14.00 -8.28 -12.25
CA ASP A 362 14.64 -9.59 -12.35
C ASP A 362 13.71 -10.74 -12.79
N VAL A 363 12.54 -10.39 -13.31
CA VAL A 363 11.55 -11.38 -13.75
C VAL A 363 11.98 -12.09 -15.03
N LEU A 364 11.76 -13.41 -15.05
CA LEU A 364 12.03 -14.27 -16.19
C LEU A 364 10.76 -14.94 -16.72
N VAL A 365 10.71 -15.12 -18.02
CA VAL A 365 9.77 -16.01 -18.68
C VAL A 365 10.55 -17.05 -19.51
N TYR A 366 10.01 -18.27 -19.59
CA TYR A 366 10.59 -19.31 -20.45
C TYR A 366 10.26 -18.98 -21.92
N GLU A 367 11.22 -18.39 -22.63
CA GLU A 367 11.02 -17.74 -23.93
C GLU A 367 10.29 -18.63 -24.95
N GLU A 368 10.71 -19.92 -25.06
CA GLU A 368 10.12 -20.83 -26.04
C GLU A 368 8.64 -21.09 -25.75
N LEU A 369 8.29 -21.29 -24.48
CA LEU A 369 6.90 -21.51 -24.06
C LEU A 369 6.08 -20.23 -24.17
N TYR A 370 6.64 -19.08 -23.77
CA TYR A 370 5.99 -17.79 -23.89
C TYR A 370 5.54 -17.52 -25.35
N LYS A 371 6.46 -17.76 -26.31
CA LYS A 371 6.15 -17.62 -27.74
C LYS A 371 5.16 -18.65 -28.28
N GLN A 372 5.07 -19.84 -27.69
CA GLN A 372 4.05 -20.83 -28.06
C GLN A 372 2.67 -20.43 -27.56
N CYS A 373 2.59 -19.66 -26.49
CA CYS A 373 1.36 -19.15 -25.90
C CYS A 373 0.81 -17.91 -26.60
N GLU A 374 1.58 -17.30 -27.49
CA GLU A 374 1.18 -16.11 -28.26
C GLU A 374 0.15 -16.44 -29.34
N SER A 375 -0.80 -15.56 -29.52
CA SER A 375 -1.75 -15.59 -30.63
C SER A 375 -2.21 -14.19 -31.01
N ILE A 376 -2.54 -13.99 -32.28
CA ILE A 376 -3.18 -12.75 -32.77
C ILE A 376 -4.49 -13.16 -33.41
N THR A 377 -5.59 -12.68 -32.85
CA THR A 377 -6.95 -12.94 -33.39
C THR A 377 -7.62 -11.61 -33.70
N ASP A 378 -8.03 -11.43 -34.95
CA ASP A 378 -8.67 -10.18 -35.42
C ASP A 378 -7.82 -8.90 -35.13
N GLY A 379 -6.50 -9.04 -35.17
CA GLY A 379 -5.57 -7.95 -34.90
C GLY A 379 -5.27 -7.70 -33.42
N VAL A 380 -5.91 -8.42 -32.48
CA VAL A 380 -5.68 -8.32 -31.05
C VAL A 380 -4.64 -9.36 -30.62
N TYR A 381 -3.57 -8.92 -29.98
CA TYR A 381 -2.58 -9.79 -29.35
C TYR A 381 -3.17 -10.44 -28.09
N ASN A 382 -2.87 -11.70 -27.89
CA ASN A 382 -3.21 -12.44 -26.68
C ASN A 382 -2.09 -13.44 -26.35
N ASN A 383 -1.85 -13.66 -25.07
CA ASN A 383 -0.88 -14.63 -24.58
C ASN A 383 -1.45 -15.41 -23.39
N THR A 384 -1.38 -16.74 -23.46
CA THR A 384 -1.88 -17.63 -22.40
C THR A 384 -0.78 -18.12 -21.43
N TYR A 385 0.43 -17.56 -21.49
CA TYR A 385 1.49 -17.86 -20.54
C TYR A 385 1.08 -17.49 -19.12
N GLY A 386 1.22 -18.43 -18.17
CA GLY A 386 0.84 -18.19 -16.77
C GLY A 386 -0.68 -18.28 -16.50
N THR A 387 -1.43 -19.08 -17.29
CA THR A 387 -2.86 -19.33 -17.04
C THR A 387 -3.18 -20.79 -16.71
N SER A 388 -2.22 -21.68 -16.84
CA SER A 388 -2.33 -23.10 -16.53
C SER A 388 -0.97 -23.72 -16.23
N ALA A 389 -0.94 -24.92 -15.64
CA ALA A 389 0.32 -25.60 -15.38
C ALA A 389 1.11 -25.92 -16.67
N ASP A 390 0.42 -26.21 -17.78
CA ASP A 390 1.05 -26.49 -19.07
C ASP A 390 1.65 -25.24 -19.74
N THR A 391 1.21 -24.05 -19.35
CA THR A 391 1.65 -22.77 -19.89
C THR A 391 2.59 -22.01 -18.94
N TRP A 392 3.20 -22.71 -17.96
CA TRP A 392 4.10 -22.15 -16.97
C TRP A 392 5.38 -22.98 -16.88
N LYS A 393 6.47 -22.31 -16.55
CA LYS A 393 7.76 -22.91 -16.19
C LYS A 393 8.36 -22.22 -14.98
N SER A 394 8.76 -23.02 -14.01
CA SER A 394 9.30 -22.57 -12.74
C SER A 394 10.83 -22.46 -12.76
N TYR A 395 11.36 -21.47 -12.03
CA TYR A 395 12.78 -21.32 -11.73
C TYR A 395 13.03 -21.03 -10.25
N GLY A 396 12.01 -21.17 -9.44
CA GLY A 396 12.03 -21.10 -7.98
C GLY A 396 12.11 -22.48 -7.31
N PRO A 397 11.91 -22.50 -5.97
CA PRO A 397 12.04 -23.73 -5.17
C PRO A 397 11.00 -24.81 -5.47
N TYR A 398 9.87 -24.43 -6.01
CA TYR A 398 8.79 -25.35 -6.38
C TYR A 398 8.41 -25.20 -7.84
N LYS A 399 7.77 -26.22 -8.39
CA LYS A 399 7.17 -26.25 -9.73
C LYS A 399 5.68 -26.48 -9.63
N LEU A 400 4.91 -25.82 -10.49
CA LEU A 400 3.48 -25.98 -10.58
C LEU A 400 3.14 -27.30 -11.25
N SER A 401 2.72 -28.30 -10.46
CA SER A 401 2.41 -29.63 -10.95
C SER A 401 0.99 -29.76 -11.47
N SER A 402 0.02 -29.07 -10.86
CA SER A 402 -1.34 -28.98 -11.38
C SER A 402 -2.03 -27.71 -10.89
N PHE A 403 -2.95 -27.21 -11.70
CA PHE A 403 -3.85 -26.10 -11.38
C PHE A 403 -5.27 -26.46 -11.83
N GLN A 404 -6.20 -26.50 -10.90
CA GLN A 404 -7.61 -26.73 -11.17
C GLN A 404 -8.41 -25.57 -10.55
N MET A 405 -8.94 -24.70 -11.41
CA MET A 405 -9.74 -23.52 -10.98
C MET A 405 -10.84 -23.95 -10.01
N ASP A 406 -11.06 -23.18 -8.97
CA ASP A 406 -12.06 -23.37 -7.91
C ASP A 406 -11.94 -24.73 -7.17
N LYS A 407 -10.76 -25.35 -7.23
CA LYS A 407 -10.54 -26.63 -6.55
C LYS A 407 -9.20 -26.70 -5.82
N GLU A 408 -8.08 -26.78 -6.56
CA GLU A 408 -6.77 -26.97 -5.95
C GLU A 408 -5.62 -26.53 -6.85
N ILE A 409 -4.54 -26.06 -6.22
CA ILE A 409 -3.22 -25.86 -6.79
C ILE A 409 -2.27 -26.82 -6.11
N HIS A 410 -1.51 -27.56 -6.89
CA HIS A 410 -0.50 -28.49 -6.36
C HIS A 410 0.89 -28.12 -6.90
N LEU A 411 1.80 -27.84 -5.97
CA LEU A 411 3.20 -27.59 -6.28
C LEU A 411 4.07 -28.70 -5.68
N THR A 412 5.13 -29.06 -6.37
CA THR A 412 6.11 -30.06 -5.93
C THR A 412 7.49 -29.45 -5.92
N ARG A 413 8.35 -29.86 -5.00
CA ARG A 413 9.71 -29.33 -4.90
C ARG A 413 10.45 -29.44 -6.23
N ASN A 414 11.13 -28.37 -6.63
CA ASN A 414 11.92 -28.30 -7.86
C ASN A 414 13.34 -28.78 -7.61
N GLU A 415 13.65 -30.04 -7.92
CA GLU A 415 14.97 -30.63 -7.69
C GLU A 415 16.11 -30.01 -8.51
N ASN A 416 15.80 -29.12 -9.45
CA ASN A 416 16.78 -28.33 -10.20
C ASN A 416 17.06 -26.96 -9.59
N PHE A 417 16.37 -26.60 -8.51
CA PHE A 417 16.58 -25.31 -7.84
C PHE A 417 17.91 -25.33 -7.07
N PHE A 418 18.74 -24.34 -7.33
CA PHE A 418 20.09 -24.21 -6.76
C PHE A 418 20.11 -24.01 -5.23
N GLY A 419 19.01 -23.52 -4.65
CA GLY A 419 18.87 -23.18 -3.22
C GLY A 419 18.48 -24.37 -2.34
N LEU A 420 18.31 -25.58 -2.90
CA LEU A 420 18.05 -26.80 -2.11
C LEU A 420 19.34 -27.22 -1.39
N THR A 421 19.50 -26.72 -0.18
CA THR A 421 20.62 -27.03 0.69
C THR A 421 20.15 -27.64 2.00
N ASP A 422 21.07 -28.23 2.76
CA ASP A 422 20.77 -28.87 4.03
C ASP A 422 20.06 -27.89 4.99
N GLY A 423 18.89 -28.27 5.45
CA GLY A 423 18.09 -27.50 6.39
C GLY A 423 17.13 -26.48 5.78
N LYS A 424 17.14 -26.31 4.45
CA LYS A 424 16.20 -25.45 3.73
C LYS A 424 15.24 -26.27 2.88
N TYR A 425 14.00 -25.77 2.66
CA TYR A 425 12.99 -26.41 1.79
C TYR A 425 12.68 -27.86 2.13
N GLN A 426 12.42 -28.13 3.42
CA GLN A 426 12.00 -29.47 3.85
C GLN A 426 10.67 -29.88 3.23
N THR A 427 9.77 -28.93 2.98
CA THR A 427 8.49 -29.17 2.31
C THR A 427 8.69 -29.85 0.97
N THR A 428 8.04 -30.98 0.74
CA THR A 428 8.12 -31.74 -0.52
C THR A 428 7.00 -31.36 -1.48
N ASP A 429 5.83 -31.03 -0.96
CA ASP A 429 4.61 -30.73 -1.68
C ASP A 429 3.85 -29.56 -1.03
N ILE A 430 3.20 -28.72 -1.81
CA ILE A 430 2.31 -27.66 -1.34
C ILE A 430 0.96 -27.85 -2.02
N ASN A 431 -0.09 -28.01 -1.23
CA ASN A 431 -1.47 -28.07 -1.69
C ASN A 431 -2.22 -26.82 -1.24
N ILE A 432 -2.80 -26.07 -2.16
CA ILE A 432 -3.65 -24.94 -1.86
C ILE A 432 -5.06 -25.27 -2.33
N GLN A 433 -6.01 -25.38 -1.41
CA GLN A 433 -7.38 -25.74 -1.70
C GLN A 433 -8.25 -24.47 -1.80
N TYR A 434 -9.19 -24.47 -2.74
CA TYR A 434 -10.23 -23.45 -2.79
C TYR A 434 -11.33 -23.80 -1.79
N VAL A 435 -11.50 -22.97 -0.75
CA VAL A 435 -12.53 -23.16 0.29
C VAL A 435 -13.09 -21.78 0.67
N GLY A 436 -14.23 -21.39 0.11
CA GLY A 436 -14.81 -20.06 0.28
C GLY A 436 -15.31 -19.74 1.69
N ASP A 437 -15.72 -20.75 2.47
CA ASP A 437 -16.31 -20.55 3.80
C ASP A 437 -15.26 -20.67 4.91
N ALA A 438 -15.08 -19.59 5.70
CA ALA A 438 -14.09 -19.53 6.76
C ALA A 438 -14.31 -20.57 7.87
N SER A 439 -15.58 -20.85 8.23
CA SER A 439 -15.89 -21.84 9.25
C SER A 439 -15.55 -23.27 8.78
N THR A 440 -15.66 -23.53 7.48
CA THR A 440 -15.19 -24.77 6.86
C THR A 440 -13.67 -24.86 6.91
N ARG A 441 -12.94 -23.79 6.60
CA ARG A 441 -11.47 -23.74 6.73
C ARG A 441 -11.03 -24.01 8.17
N LEU A 442 -11.71 -23.42 9.16
CA LEU A 442 -11.42 -23.70 10.57
C LEU A 442 -11.63 -25.17 10.92
N GLN A 443 -12.73 -25.79 10.48
CA GLN A 443 -12.98 -27.23 10.74
C GLN A 443 -11.94 -28.12 10.06
N MET A 444 -11.50 -27.80 8.85
CA MET A 444 -10.41 -28.51 8.18
C MET A 444 -9.10 -28.37 8.95
N PHE A 445 -8.78 -27.16 9.44
CA PHE A 445 -7.61 -26.93 10.28
C PHE A 445 -7.67 -27.76 11.59
N LEU A 446 -8.79 -27.70 12.31
CA LEU A 446 -8.98 -28.45 13.56
C LEU A 446 -8.97 -29.96 13.36
N SER A 447 -9.25 -30.46 12.16
CA SER A 447 -9.16 -31.88 11.79
C SER A 447 -7.80 -32.27 11.20
N GLY A 448 -6.81 -31.37 11.21
CA GLY A 448 -5.45 -31.63 10.74
C GLY A 448 -5.29 -31.68 9.22
N GLN A 449 -6.25 -31.13 8.48
CA GLN A 449 -6.24 -31.09 7.00
C GLN A 449 -5.62 -29.82 6.43
N LEU A 450 -5.39 -28.80 7.27
CA LEU A 450 -4.70 -27.55 6.92
C LEU A 450 -3.60 -27.25 7.92
N ASP A 451 -2.54 -26.60 7.44
CA ASP A 451 -1.38 -26.21 8.24
C ASP A 451 -1.41 -24.74 8.65
N SER A 452 -2.31 -23.97 8.08
CA SER A 452 -2.52 -22.56 8.46
C SER A 452 -3.98 -22.19 8.33
N TYR A 453 -4.47 -21.36 9.27
CA TYR A 453 -5.80 -20.79 9.22
C TYR A 453 -5.76 -19.34 9.68
N GLY A 454 -6.16 -18.39 8.82
CA GLY A 454 -6.32 -16.98 9.20
C GLY A 454 -7.53 -16.80 10.11
N LEU A 455 -7.31 -16.31 11.33
CA LEU A 455 -8.38 -16.08 12.29
C LEU A 455 -9.32 -14.96 11.82
N THR A 456 -10.61 -15.22 11.95
CA THR A 456 -11.62 -14.17 11.79
C THR A 456 -11.91 -13.50 13.14
N ALA A 457 -12.65 -12.40 13.11
CA ALA A 457 -13.07 -11.71 14.32
C ALA A 457 -13.81 -12.63 15.32
N GLU A 458 -14.57 -13.60 14.80
CA GLU A 458 -15.36 -14.54 15.61
C GLU A 458 -14.50 -15.59 16.31
N ASP A 459 -13.30 -15.87 15.77
CA ASP A 459 -12.38 -16.88 16.29
C ASP A 459 -11.49 -16.33 17.42
N MET A 460 -11.37 -15.01 17.53
CA MET A 460 -10.42 -14.35 18.43
C MET A 460 -10.70 -14.64 19.91
N GLU A 461 -11.97 -14.77 20.32
CA GLU A 461 -12.30 -15.14 21.70
C GLU A 461 -11.71 -16.49 22.10
N ALA A 462 -11.71 -17.44 21.16
CA ALA A 462 -11.25 -18.81 21.41
C ALA A 462 -9.73 -18.97 21.27
N TYR A 463 -9.11 -18.24 20.32
CA TYR A 463 -7.74 -18.59 19.88
C TYR A 463 -6.70 -17.45 20.03
N SER A 464 -7.09 -16.23 20.39
CA SER A 464 -6.13 -15.11 20.51
C SER A 464 -4.99 -15.33 21.47
N THR A 465 -5.18 -16.19 22.48
CA THR A 465 -4.17 -16.54 23.50
C THR A 465 -3.53 -17.91 23.30
N SER A 466 -3.87 -18.58 22.22
CA SER A 466 -3.29 -19.89 21.88
C SER A 466 -1.78 -19.77 21.63
N ASP A 467 -1.00 -20.75 22.11
CA ASP A 467 0.43 -20.85 21.80
C ASP A 467 0.70 -21.07 20.28
N TRP A 468 -0.34 -21.41 19.52
CA TRP A 468 -0.27 -21.66 18.08
C TRP A 468 -0.74 -20.48 17.25
N THR A 469 -1.11 -19.36 17.88
CA THR A 469 -1.51 -18.14 17.18
C THR A 469 -0.31 -17.24 16.93
N TYR A 470 -0.09 -16.94 15.65
CA TYR A 470 0.97 -16.08 15.17
C TYR A 470 0.38 -14.78 14.63
N TYR A 471 0.99 -13.67 15.00
CA TYR A 471 0.55 -12.32 14.60
C TYR A 471 1.53 -11.71 13.61
N SER A 472 1.02 -11.18 12.50
CA SER A 472 1.77 -10.36 11.56
C SER A 472 1.29 -8.92 11.60
N THR A 473 2.19 -7.96 11.41
CA THR A 473 1.91 -6.53 11.42
C THR A 473 1.90 -6.00 9.99
N GLY A 474 0.88 -5.24 9.63
CA GLY A 474 0.78 -4.53 8.36
C GLY A 474 1.31 -3.09 8.44
N ALA A 475 1.42 -2.44 7.30
CA ALA A 475 1.95 -1.08 7.19
C ALA A 475 0.88 0.01 7.34
N SER A 476 -0.41 -0.34 7.29
CA SER A 476 -1.51 0.62 7.30
C SER A 476 -1.97 0.99 8.70
N THR A 477 -2.28 2.27 8.90
CA THR A 477 -3.13 2.76 9.99
C THR A 477 -4.48 3.17 9.41
N PHE A 478 -5.58 2.74 10.03
CA PHE A 478 -6.92 3.12 9.62
C PHE A 478 -7.48 4.23 10.48
N PHE A 479 -8.17 5.17 9.84
CA PHE A 479 -8.68 6.41 10.43
C PHE A 479 -10.19 6.57 10.25
N VAL A 480 -10.78 7.45 11.06
CA VAL A 480 -11.95 8.23 10.66
C VAL A 480 -11.46 9.57 10.12
N ALA A 481 -11.80 9.88 8.87
CA ALA A 481 -11.57 11.19 8.29
C ALA A 481 -12.82 12.07 8.43
N MET A 482 -12.64 13.33 8.81
CA MET A 482 -13.72 14.29 9.04
C MET A 482 -13.60 15.46 8.09
N ASN A 483 -14.73 15.87 7.51
CA ASN A 483 -14.81 17.03 6.65
C ASN A 483 -14.69 18.34 7.47
N PRO A 484 -13.67 19.18 7.27
CA PRO A 484 -13.55 20.47 7.95
C PRO A 484 -14.05 21.64 7.09
N VAL A 485 -14.53 21.41 5.87
CA VAL A 485 -14.81 22.44 4.88
C VAL A 485 -16.18 23.06 5.10
N MET A 486 -16.19 24.30 5.57
CA MET A 486 -17.40 25.02 5.97
C MET A 486 -18.49 25.06 4.90
N ASP A 487 -18.12 25.38 3.65
CA ASP A 487 -19.09 25.57 2.57
C ASP A 487 -19.70 24.24 2.11
N LEU A 488 -18.93 23.15 2.11
CA LEU A 488 -19.45 21.81 1.81
C LEU A 488 -20.39 21.33 2.92
N LEU A 489 -20.02 21.53 4.19
CA LEU A 489 -20.89 21.18 5.32
C LEU A 489 -22.19 21.98 5.31
N LYS A 490 -22.17 23.27 4.96
CA LYS A 490 -23.38 24.07 4.77
C LYS A 490 -24.26 23.53 3.65
N THR A 491 -23.66 23.16 2.51
CA THR A 491 -24.39 22.57 1.39
C THR A 491 -25.08 21.27 1.80
N ASN A 492 -24.36 20.39 2.50
CA ASN A 492 -24.90 19.15 3.05
C ASN A 492 -25.99 19.38 4.10
N GLN A 493 -25.85 20.42 4.92
CA GLN A 493 -26.81 20.80 5.92
C GLN A 493 -28.11 21.33 5.28
N GLU A 494 -28.01 22.21 4.29
CA GLU A 494 -29.16 22.78 3.57
C GLU A 494 -29.99 21.71 2.88
N ALA A 495 -29.37 20.63 2.40
CA ALA A 495 -30.06 19.50 1.80
C ALA A 495 -31.00 18.77 2.78
N LEU A 496 -30.72 18.81 4.09
CA LEU A 496 -31.57 18.19 5.14
C LEU A 496 -32.73 19.08 5.57
N GLY A 497 -32.62 20.38 5.36
CA GLY A 497 -33.62 21.37 5.77
C GLY A 497 -33.34 22.06 7.10
N ALA A 498 -34.29 22.82 7.61
CA ALA A 498 -34.14 23.59 8.84
C ALA A 498 -33.99 22.70 10.09
N ASN A 499 -33.28 23.18 11.10
CA ASN A 499 -32.97 22.57 12.40
C ASN A 499 -32.01 21.37 12.36
N TYR A 500 -31.22 21.21 11.28
CA TYR A 500 -30.06 20.30 11.26
C TYR A 500 -28.76 21.10 11.26
N ASN A 501 -27.74 20.55 11.87
CA ASN A 501 -26.40 21.12 11.92
C ASN A 501 -25.33 20.13 11.52
N LYS A 502 -24.41 20.58 10.69
CA LYS A 502 -23.17 19.85 10.29
C LYS A 502 -21.93 20.70 10.51
N THR A 503 -22.09 22.02 10.50
CA THR A 503 -20.98 22.99 10.59
C THR A 503 -20.22 22.93 11.91
N ILE A 504 -20.77 22.32 12.97
CA ILE A 504 -20.03 22.04 14.21
C ILE A 504 -18.78 21.18 13.97
N LEU A 505 -18.71 20.39 12.88
CA LEU A 505 -17.51 19.63 12.49
C LEU A 505 -16.32 20.52 12.20
N THR A 506 -16.51 21.78 11.84
CA THR A 506 -15.42 22.76 11.66
C THR A 506 -14.80 23.19 13.00
N VAL A 507 -15.49 22.97 14.12
CA VAL A 507 -15.00 23.33 15.46
C VAL A 507 -14.02 22.25 15.95
N LYS A 508 -12.75 22.60 16.11
CA LYS A 508 -11.69 21.68 16.55
C LYS A 508 -12.05 20.97 17.85
N GLU A 509 -12.64 21.67 18.82
CA GLU A 509 -13.05 21.13 20.11
C GLU A 509 -14.10 20.01 19.97
N PHE A 510 -14.96 20.07 18.94
CA PHE A 510 -15.88 18.97 18.67
C PHE A 510 -15.15 17.71 18.22
N ARG A 511 -14.18 17.86 17.28
CA ARG A 511 -13.36 16.75 16.82
C ARG A 511 -12.47 16.17 17.92
N GLN A 512 -11.92 17.02 18.80
CA GLN A 512 -11.18 16.61 20.00
C GLN A 512 -12.07 15.78 20.94
N ALA A 513 -13.31 16.22 21.15
CA ALA A 513 -14.25 15.51 22.00
C ALA A 513 -14.57 14.12 21.45
N LEU A 514 -14.77 14.00 20.13
CA LEU A 514 -14.97 12.71 19.46
C LEU A 514 -13.74 11.81 19.64
N SER A 515 -12.54 12.35 19.51
CA SER A 515 -11.29 11.59 19.67
C SER A 515 -11.08 11.10 21.11
N TYR A 516 -11.21 11.99 22.11
CA TYR A 516 -10.98 11.62 23.51
C TYR A 516 -12.08 10.75 24.12
N SER A 517 -13.28 10.71 23.50
CA SER A 517 -14.34 9.79 23.93
C SER A 517 -14.19 8.37 23.36
N LEU A 518 -13.25 8.14 22.47
CA LEU A 518 -13.08 6.85 21.79
C LEU A 518 -12.07 5.96 22.52
N ASP A 519 -12.55 4.86 23.08
CA ASP A 519 -11.71 3.75 23.54
C ASP A 519 -11.31 2.88 22.33
N ARG A 520 -10.11 3.11 21.82
CA ARG A 520 -9.59 2.46 20.62
C ARG A 520 -9.36 0.96 20.80
N ALA A 521 -9.00 0.55 22.03
CA ALA A 521 -8.84 -0.86 22.33
C ALA A 521 -10.18 -1.60 22.32
N ALA A 522 -11.22 -0.97 22.92
CA ALA A 522 -12.58 -1.51 22.86
C ALA A 522 -13.15 -1.50 21.43
N PHE A 523 -12.80 -0.47 20.64
CA PHE A 523 -13.15 -0.40 19.22
C PHE A 523 -12.51 -1.54 18.43
N ALA A 524 -11.20 -1.74 18.57
CA ALA A 524 -10.47 -2.81 17.90
C ALA A 524 -11.08 -4.17 18.24
N LEU A 525 -11.33 -4.44 19.52
CA LEU A 525 -11.94 -5.68 19.97
C LEU A 525 -13.34 -5.92 19.34
N ALA A 526 -14.13 -4.86 19.17
CA ALA A 526 -15.50 -4.98 18.66
C ALA A 526 -15.57 -5.12 17.13
N ALA A 527 -14.74 -4.38 16.41
CA ALA A 527 -14.83 -4.22 14.95
C ALA A 527 -13.71 -4.96 14.17
N ALA A 528 -12.52 -5.02 14.73
CA ALA A 528 -11.34 -5.57 14.07
C ALA A 528 -10.39 -6.25 15.08
N PRO A 529 -10.82 -7.34 15.73
CA PRO A 529 -10.11 -7.93 16.87
C PRO A 529 -8.77 -8.58 16.53
N THR A 530 -8.42 -8.72 15.26
CA THR A 530 -7.09 -9.12 14.79
C THR A 530 -6.11 -7.94 14.76
N ASN A 531 -6.62 -6.69 14.77
CA ASN A 531 -5.85 -5.48 14.65
C ASN A 531 -5.52 -4.88 16.02
N SER A 532 -4.49 -4.04 16.09
CA SER A 532 -4.12 -3.31 17.31
C SER A 532 -4.67 -1.88 17.28
N ALA A 533 -4.88 -1.29 18.47
CA ALA A 533 -5.29 0.10 18.58
C ALA A 533 -4.19 1.05 18.10
N ALA A 534 -4.53 2.04 17.27
CA ALA A 534 -3.60 3.03 16.73
C ALA A 534 -3.70 4.38 17.43
N TYR A 535 -2.57 5.02 17.64
CA TYR A 535 -2.46 6.28 18.38
C TYR A 535 -1.71 7.38 17.63
N GLY A 536 -1.17 7.09 16.44
CA GLY A 536 -0.42 7.98 15.58
C GLY A 536 -0.74 7.77 14.11
N VAL A 537 -0.04 8.49 13.23
CA VAL A 537 -0.20 8.35 11.77
C VAL A 537 0.51 7.10 11.25
N TYR A 538 1.67 6.79 11.83
CA TYR A 538 2.48 5.67 11.39
C TYR A 538 2.22 4.41 12.20
N SER A 539 2.06 3.28 11.52
CA SER A 539 2.09 1.96 12.15
C SER A 539 3.50 1.62 12.65
N SER A 540 3.61 0.60 13.48
CA SER A 540 4.91 0.15 14.01
C SER A 540 5.83 -0.47 12.96
N LEU A 541 5.32 -0.81 11.76
CA LEU A 541 6.07 -1.48 10.70
C LEU A 541 6.85 -0.51 9.81
N ILE A 542 6.48 0.78 9.75
CA ILE A 542 7.12 1.72 8.83
C ILE A 542 8.62 1.86 9.13
N ILE A 543 9.44 1.51 8.13
CA ILE A 543 10.89 1.43 8.21
C ILE A 543 11.50 2.70 7.62
N TYR A 544 12.43 3.32 8.32
CA TYR A 544 13.16 4.48 7.82
C TYR A 544 14.56 4.14 7.31
N ASP A 545 15.14 3.06 7.81
CA ASP A 545 16.43 2.54 7.38
C ASP A 545 16.24 1.11 6.88
N PRO A 546 16.04 0.94 5.58
CA PRO A 546 15.80 -0.38 5.01
C PRO A 546 17.02 -1.30 5.05
N GLU A 547 18.26 -0.77 5.19
CA GLU A 547 19.44 -1.61 5.33
C GLU A 547 19.53 -2.24 6.71
N GLN A 548 19.04 -1.56 7.75
CA GLN A 548 19.06 -2.04 9.13
C GLN A 548 17.70 -2.59 9.59
N GLY A 549 16.66 -2.42 8.81
CA GLY A 549 15.28 -2.75 9.21
C GLY A 549 14.74 -1.89 10.36
N SER A 550 15.34 -0.73 10.60
CA SER A 550 14.97 0.13 11.72
C SER A 550 13.66 0.87 11.45
N THR A 551 12.71 0.80 12.39
CA THR A 551 11.39 1.42 12.22
C THR A 551 11.35 2.87 12.68
N TYR A 552 10.54 3.70 12.03
CA TYR A 552 10.35 5.10 12.42
C TYR A 552 9.86 5.21 13.87
N ARG A 553 8.95 4.34 14.32
CA ARG A 553 8.45 4.33 15.71
C ARG A 553 9.52 4.02 16.75
N SER A 554 10.69 3.50 16.37
CA SER A 554 11.81 3.30 17.29
C SER A 554 12.60 4.58 17.58
N THR A 555 12.45 5.64 16.77
CA THR A 555 13.17 6.91 16.93
C THR A 555 12.66 7.73 18.11
N ASP A 556 13.54 8.51 18.73
CA ASP A 556 13.17 9.38 19.86
C ASP A 556 12.16 10.45 19.44
N GLU A 557 12.29 11.00 18.22
CA GLU A 557 11.40 12.01 17.66
C GLU A 557 9.98 11.48 17.48
N ALA A 558 9.82 10.28 16.88
CA ALA A 558 8.52 9.65 16.70
C ALA A 558 7.85 9.28 18.03
N LYS A 559 8.63 8.91 19.04
CA LYS A 559 8.13 8.66 20.39
C LYS A 559 7.69 9.96 21.06
N GLN A 560 8.48 11.02 20.90
CA GLN A 560 8.19 12.31 21.50
C GLN A 560 6.91 12.95 20.94
N VAL A 561 6.63 12.82 19.64
CA VAL A 561 5.39 13.37 19.06
C VAL A 561 4.15 12.72 19.69
N LEU A 562 4.17 11.40 19.91
CA LEU A 562 3.05 10.71 20.55
C LEU A 562 2.82 11.15 22.00
N VAL A 563 3.86 11.22 22.82
CA VAL A 563 3.70 11.64 24.23
C VAL A 563 3.29 13.11 24.35
N ASN A 564 3.72 13.96 23.40
CA ASN A 564 3.30 15.36 23.33
C ASN A 564 1.81 15.46 22.96
N PHE A 565 1.41 14.79 21.88
CA PHE A 565 0.02 14.82 21.38
C PHE A 565 -0.97 14.29 22.41
N TRP A 566 -0.63 13.20 23.12
CA TRP A 566 -1.48 12.62 24.16
C TRP A 566 -1.31 13.27 25.54
N GLY A 567 -0.51 14.34 25.66
CA GLY A 567 -0.35 15.15 26.88
C GLY A 567 0.41 14.45 27.99
N LEU A 568 1.30 13.52 27.70
CA LEU A 568 2.07 12.73 28.68
C LEU A 568 3.48 13.26 28.92
N ALA A 569 3.96 14.20 28.12
CA ALA A 569 5.35 14.69 28.17
C ALA A 569 5.78 15.19 29.56
N ASP A 570 4.88 15.86 30.28
CA ASP A 570 5.15 16.38 31.63
C ASP A 570 5.13 15.30 32.73
N GLU A 571 4.66 14.09 32.42
CA GLU A 571 4.54 12.98 33.37
C GLU A 571 5.70 11.98 33.29
N ILE A 572 6.77 12.31 32.55
CA ILE A 572 7.94 11.44 32.31
C ILE A 572 9.15 11.98 33.07
N GLY A 573 9.86 11.11 33.76
CA GLY A 573 11.13 11.40 34.47
C GLY A 573 11.17 10.96 35.94
N GLU A 574 12.25 11.31 36.64
CA GLU A 574 12.46 10.89 38.04
C GLU A 574 11.35 11.45 38.95
N GLY A 575 10.62 10.59 39.61
CA GLY A 575 9.52 10.95 40.51
C GLY A 575 8.22 11.35 39.83
N LYS A 576 8.10 11.16 38.52
CA LYS A 576 6.91 11.32 37.74
C LYS A 576 6.12 10.00 37.62
N MET A 577 5.03 10.02 36.89
CA MET A 577 4.18 8.84 36.68
C MET A 577 4.91 7.75 35.88
N TYR A 578 5.71 8.12 34.89
CA TYR A 578 6.46 7.22 34.02
C TYR A 578 7.97 7.47 34.20
N ALA A 579 8.76 6.41 34.28
CA ALA A 579 10.19 6.55 34.35
C ALA A 579 10.83 6.80 32.97
N THR A 580 10.23 6.29 31.90
CA THR A 580 10.72 6.39 30.52
C THR A 580 9.62 6.80 29.56
N VAL A 581 10.02 7.26 28.35
CA VAL A 581 9.11 7.56 27.24
C VAL A 581 8.35 6.31 26.79
N ASP A 582 9.03 5.16 26.76
CA ASP A 582 8.40 3.89 26.36
C ASP A 582 7.27 3.49 27.32
N GLU A 583 7.49 3.61 28.65
CA GLU A 583 6.42 3.39 29.64
C GLU A 583 5.22 4.33 29.44
N ALA A 584 5.47 5.58 29.08
CA ALA A 584 4.40 6.53 28.79
C ALA A 584 3.63 6.15 27.51
N ILE A 585 4.33 5.76 26.43
CA ILE A 585 3.72 5.29 25.19
C ILE A 585 2.88 4.04 25.43
N ASP A 586 3.39 3.05 26.14
CA ASP A 586 2.67 1.83 26.47
C ASP A 586 1.37 2.08 27.28
N SER A 587 1.28 3.23 27.95
CA SER A 587 0.10 3.65 28.72
C SER A 587 -0.94 4.42 27.89
N ILE A 588 -0.65 4.80 26.64
CA ILE A 588 -1.56 5.58 25.82
C ILE A 588 -2.83 4.76 25.55
N THR A 589 -3.96 5.30 25.94
CA THR A 589 -5.29 4.76 25.58
C THR A 589 -6.06 5.68 24.63
N GLY A 590 -5.65 6.97 24.57
CA GLY A 590 -6.36 8.01 23.86
C GLY A 590 -7.77 8.31 24.43
N TYR A 591 -8.19 7.60 25.49
CA TYR A 591 -9.54 7.68 26.06
C TYR A 591 -9.55 8.53 27.33
N ASN A 592 -10.34 9.59 27.30
CA ASN A 592 -10.60 10.43 28.46
C ASN A 592 -12.02 11.04 28.38
N LEU A 593 -13.00 10.28 28.85
CA LEU A 593 -14.40 10.68 28.75
C LEU A 593 -14.72 11.99 29.52
N ALA A 594 -14.01 12.27 30.60
CA ALA A 594 -14.23 13.52 31.37
C ALA A 594 -13.79 14.74 30.54
N MET A 595 -12.60 14.67 29.95
CA MET A 595 -12.09 15.70 29.02
C MET A 595 -12.96 15.82 27.78
N ALA A 596 -13.40 14.70 27.19
CA ALA A 596 -14.28 14.71 26.04
C ALA A 596 -15.58 15.49 26.31
N LYS A 597 -16.19 15.30 27.49
CA LYS A 597 -17.40 16.04 27.87
C LYS A 597 -17.17 17.55 28.02
N GLU A 598 -16.04 17.94 28.56
CA GLU A 598 -15.68 19.38 28.65
C GLU A 598 -15.49 19.96 27.24
N TYR A 599 -14.90 19.22 26.31
CA TYR A 599 -14.75 19.65 24.92
C TYR A 599 -16.07 19.66 24.15
N PHE A 600 -17.01 18.74 24.41
CA PHE A 600 -18.33 18.79 23.81
C PHE A 600 -19.10 20.06 24.25
N ASP A 601 -19.05 20.38 25.54
CA ASP A 601 -19.71 21.60 26.07
C ASP A 601 -19.05 22.87 25.48
N LYS A 602 -17.71 22.89 25.39
CA LYS A 602 -16.96 23.99 24.78
C LYS A 602 -17.28 24.15 23.29
N ALA A 603 -17.32 23.02 22.55
CA ALA A 603 -17.66 23.04 21.13
C ALA A 603 -19.07 23.57 20.87
N TYR A 604 -20.04 23.17 21.70
CA TYR A 604 -21.39 23.71 21.64
C TYR A 604 -21.42 25.25 21.86
N ASP A 605 -20.73 25.74 22.90
CA ASP A 605 -20.66 27.17 23.19
C ASP A 605 -20.02 27.95 22.03
N ILE A 606 -18.91 27.44 21.46
CA ILE A 606 -18.27 28.05 20.29
C ILE A 606 -19.21 28.07 19.09
N ALA A 607 -19.90 26.96 18.82
CA ALA A 607 -20.81 26.86 17.68
C ALA A 607 -21.98 27.86 17.80
N ILE A 608 -22.55 28.02 18.99
CA ILE A 608 -23.60 29.01 19.26
C ILE A 608 -23.03 30.43 19.14
N GLU A 609 -21.91 30.73 19.77
CA GLU A 609 -21.29 32.07 19.77
C GLU A 609 -20.90 32.54 18.35
N GLN A 610 -20.43 31.61 17.53
CA GLN A 610 -20.04 31.92 16.14
C GLN A 610 -21.23 31.87 15.16
N GLY A 611 -22.42 31.50 15.62
CA GLY A 611 -23.62 31.39 14.77
C GLY A 611 -23.53 30.22 13.78
N LEU A 612 -22.76 29.21 14.13
CA LEU A 612 -22.67 27.94 13.34
C LEU A 612 -23.84 27.01 13.65
N MET A 613 -24.49 27.18 14.81
CA MET A 613 -25.56 26.31 15.32
C MET A 613 -26.58 27.14 16.10
N ASP A 614 -27.85 26.79 15.98
CA ASP A 614 -28.94 27.32 16.82
C ASP A 614 -29.24 26.35 18.00
N GLU A 615 -29.83 26.90 19.08
CA GLU A 615 -30.09 26.08 20.29
C GLU A 615 -31.00 24.87 20.04
N ASP A 616 -31.89 24.94 19.04
CA ASP A 616 -32.87 23.90 18.70
C ASP A 616 -32.31 22.90 17.62
N ASP A 617 -31.13 23.13 17.10
CA ASP A 617 -30.55 22.27 16.07
C ASP A 617 -30.17 20.88 16.57
N VAL A 618 -30.30 19.93 15.67
CA VAL A 618 -29.80 18.55 15.80
C VAL A 618 -28.55 18.39 14.92
N VAL A 619 -27.46 17.99 15.54
CA VAL A 619 -26.23 17.62 14.82
C VAL A 619 -26.47 16.28 14.17
N GLU A 620 -26.54 16.26 12.84
CA GLU A 620 -26.58 15.04 12.03
C GLU A 620 -25.29 14.87 11.26
N ILE A 621 -24.66 13.72 11.42
CA ILE A 621 -23.39 13.39 10.78
C ILE A 621 -23.59 12.17 9.87
N LYS A 622 -23.26 12.33 8.60
CA LYS A 622 -23.27 11.25 7.62
C LYS A 622 -21.90 10.59 7.57
N ILE A 623 -21.85 9.28 7.82
CA ILE A 623 -20.62 8.48 7.76
C ILE A 623 -20.62 7.68 6.46
N GLY A 624 -19.67 7.97 5.57
CA GLY A 624 -19.42 7.20 4.36
C GLY A 624 -18.65 5.92 4.67
N MET A 625 -19.02 4.83 3.99
CA MET A 625 -18.43 3.50 4.14
C MET A 625 -17.96 2.97 2.78
N TYR A 626 -16.81 2.29 2.78
CA TYR A 626 -16.27 1.65 1.57
C TYR A 626 -17.15 0.48 1.08
N ASN A 627 -17.75 -0.29 2.01
CA ASN A 627 -18.65 -1.40 1.70
C ASN A 627 -19.48 -1.76 2.94
N ASN A 628 -20.30 -2.79 2.86
CA ASN A 628 -21.11 -3.33 3.95
C ASN A 628 -20.49 -4.56 4.65
N GLY A 629 -19.17 -4.73 4.58
CA GLY A 629 -18.46 -5.80 5.28
C GLY A 629 -18.51 -5.66 6.80
N ASN A 630 -18.14 -6.71 7.52
CA ASN A 630 -18.20 -6.78 8.98
C ASN A 630 -17.41 -5.65 9.66
N PHE A 631 -16.21 -5.34 9.18
CA PHE A 631 -15.39 -4.25 9.73
C PHE A 631 -16.12 -2.91 9.62
N GLN A 632 -16.65 -2.59 8.43
CA GLN A 632 -17.31 -1.32 8.17
C GLN A 632 -18.58 -1.19 9.03
N THR A 633 -19.43 -2.20 9.01
CA THR A 633 -20.74 -2.14 9.72
C THR A 633 -20.56 -2.15 11.24
N LYS A 634 -19.76 -3.04 11.81
CA LYS A 634 -19.49 -3.10 13.25
C LYS A 634 -18.73 -1.87 13.75
N GLY A 635 -17.76 -1.38 12.96
CA GLY A 635 -16.98 -0.20 13.30
C GLY A 635 -17.83 1.06 13.36
N VAL A 636 -18.64 1.29 12.34
CA VAL A 636 -19.55 2.44 12.32
C VAL A 636 -20.59 2.35 13.43
N GLU A 637 -21.17 1.17 13.66
CA GLU A 637 -22.11 0.96 14.77
C GLU A 637 -21.46 1.26 16.13
N PHE A 638 -20.23 0.80 16.36
CA PHE A 638 -19.50 1.10 17.59
C PHE A 638 -19.30 2.61 17.77
N LEU A 639 -18.79 3.30 16.73
CA LEU A 639 -18.54 4.74 16.79
C LEU A 639 -19.82 5.54 17.08
N GLN A 640 -20.91 5.25 16.38
CA GLN A 640 -22.21 5.91 16.59
C GLN A 640 -22.70 5.74 18.04
N ASN A 641 -22.70 4.51 18.54
CA ASN A 641 -23.14 4.21 19.90
C ASN A 641 -22.24 4.88 20.94
N ASN A 642 -20.92 4.81 20.75
CA ASN A 642 -19.92 5.41 21.63
C ASN A 642 -20.10 6.94 21.73
N TRP A 643 -20.27 7.64 20.60
CA TRP A 643 -20.39 9.08 20.57
C TRP A 643 -21.75 9.56 21.10
N ILE A 644 -22.85 8.85 20.80
CA ILE A 644 -24.17 9.11 21.38
C ILE A 644 -24.13 8.95 22.92
N ASP A 645 -23.40 7.97 23.42
CA ASP A 645 -23.23 7.76 24.86
C ASP A 645 -22.30 8.81 25.50
N ALA A 646 -21.25 9.21 24.78
CA ALA A 646 -20.30 10.19 25.28
C ALA A 646 -20.90 11.58 25.51
N VAL A 647 -21.88 12.01 24.69
CA VAL A 647 -22.54 13.33 24.86
C VAL A 647 -23.54 13.35 25.98
N LYS A 648 -23.85 12.22 26.65
CA LYS A 648 -24.77 12.22 27.81
C LYS A 648 -24.22 13.06 28.96
N GLY A 649 -25.04 13.98 29.45
CA GLY A 649 -24.69 14.95 30.50
C GLY A 649 -23.94 16.16 29.96
N THR A 650 -23.85 16.38 28.66
CA THR A 650 -23.36 17.60 28.02
C THR A 650 -24.49 18.40 27.37
N LYS A 651 -24.17 19.59 26.83
CA LYS A 651 -25.13 20.43 26.09
C LYS A 651 -25.60 19.81 24.77
N LEU A 652 -24.89 18.83 24.28
CA LEU A 652 -25.21 18.05 23.06
C LEU A 652 -26.06 16.80 23.38
N GLU A 653 -26.41 16.51 24.64
CA GLU A 653 -27.25 15.37 24.98
C GLU A 653 -28.59 15.40 24.23
N GLY A 654 -28.85 14.32 23.48
CA GLY A 654 -30.06 14.17 22.65
C GLY A 654 -30.05 14.97 21.35
N LYS A 655 -28.93 15.64 21.02
CA LYS A 655 -28.79 16.45 19.80
C LYS A 655 -27.90 15.80 18.74
N LEU A 656 -27.19 14.73 19.04
CA LEU A 656 -26.27 14.07 18.11
C LEU A 656 -26.92 12.84 17.48
N THR A 657 -26.93 12.78 16.17
CA THR A 657 -27.46 11.66 15.38
C THR A 657 -26.52 11.33 14.22
N PHE A 658 -26.62 10.10 13.70
CA PHE A 658 -25.77 9.63 12.61
C PHE A 658 -26.61 8.95 11.53
N THR A 659 -26.17 9.11 10.28
CA THR A 659 -26.62 8.35 9.12
C THR A 659 -25.43 7.73 8.41
N THR A 660 -25.64 6.75 7.54
CA THR A 660 -24.58 6.07 6.79
C THR A 660 -24.80 6.21 5.29
N ASP A 661 -23.70 6.18 4.53
CA ASP A 661 -23.71 6.19 3.08
C ASP A 661 -22.69 5.14 2.57
N ASP A 662 -23.20 4.09 1.90
CA ASP A 662 -22.44 3.02 1.27
C ASP A 662 -22.43 3.11 -0.26
N THR A 663 -22.98 4.20 -0.81
CA THR A 663 -23.07 4.41 -2.26
C THR A 663 -21.79 5.00 -2.87
N ILE A 664 -20.83 5.37 -2.03
CA ILE A 664 -19.55 5.98 -2.42
C ILE A 664 -18.43 4.95 -2.63
N SER A 665 -18.73 3.66 -2.57
CA SER A 665 -17.72 2.59 -2.63
C SER A 665 -16.82 2.65 -3.88
N ASP A 666 -17.42 2.96 -5.03
CA ASP A 666 -16.70 2.98 -6.30
C ASP A 666 -15.80 4.21 -6.47
N ASP A 667 -16.01 5.24 -5.62
CA ASP A 667 -15.21 6.46 -5.62
C ASP A 667 -14.94 6.96 -4.19
N PHE A 668 -14.50 6.05 -3.34
CA PHE A 668 -14.20 6.32 -1.94
C PHE A 668 -13.07 7.34 -1.77
N GLY A 669 -12.01 7.21 -2.58
CA GLY A 669 -10.89 8.15 -2.60
C GLY A 669 -11.30 9.56 -3.03
N GLY A 670 -12.14 9.68 -4.05
CA GLY A 670 -12.73 10.96 -4.48
C GLY A 670 -13.61 11.59 -3.41
N ALA A 671 -14.44 10.78 -2.75
CA ALA A 671 -15.26 11.26 -1.64
C ALA A 671 -14.43 11.84 -0.48
N LEU A 672 -13.25 11.28 -0.22
CA LEU A 672 -12.29 11.82 0.74
C LEU A 672 -11.68 13.15 0.27
N ARG A 673 -11.09 13.14 -0.93
CA ARG A 673 -10.40 14.32 -1.49
C ARG A 673 -11.30 15.54 -1.63
N GLU A 674 -12.56 15.31 -2.00
CA GLU A 674 -13.54 16.36 -2.23
C GLU A 674 -14.41 16.66 -0.99
N CYS A 675 -14.17 15.95 0.12
CA CYS A 675 -14.99 16.10 1.35
C CYS A 675 -16.51 16.00 1.10
N ARG A 676 -16.96 15.07 0.22
CA ARG A 676 -18.37 14.95 -0.19
C ARG A 676 -19.31 14.46 0.91
N VAL A 677 -18.79 13.78 1.92
CA VAL A 677 -19.52 13.34 3.11
C VAL A 677 -18.98 14.03 4.36
N ASP A 678 -19.67 13.93 5.47
CA ASP A 678 -19.25 14.60 6.71
C ASP A 678 -18.12 13.85 7.40
N MET A 679 -18.12 12.53 7.32
CA MET A 679 -17.07 11.64 7.79
C MET A 679 -16.90 10.46 6.84
N LEU A 680 -15.68 9.92 6.75
CA LEU A 680 -15.36 8.66 6.11
C LEU A 680 -14.78 7.70 7.13
N PHE A 681 -15.29 6.47 7.15
CA PHE A 681 -14.82 5.42 8.05
C PHE A 681 -13.84 4.48 7.36
N GLY A 682 -12.76 4.14 8.06
CA GLY A 682 -11.80 3.13 7.61
C GLY A 682 -10.89 3.63 6.48
N VAL A 683 -10.59 4.93 6.46
CA VAL A 683 -9.60 5.51 5.58
C VAL A 683 -8.22 5.01 5.99
N GLY A 684 -7.47 4.41 5.08
CA GLY A 684 -6.11 3.93 5.33
C GLY A 684 -5.30 3.92 4.06
N PHE A 685 -4.01 4.21 4.19
CA PHE A 685 -3.04 4.13 3.11
C PHE A 685 -1.76 3.50 3.65
N SER A 686 -1.26 2.47 2.99
CA SER A 686 -0.05 1.77 3.42
C SER A 686 1.23 2.41 2.89
N GLY A 687 1.19 3.00 1.72
CA GLY A 687 2.38 3.51 1.05
C GLY A 687 3.45 2.44 0.89
N SER A 688 4.72 2.86 0.86
CA SER A 688 5.86 1.97 1.00
C SER A 688 6.22 1.79 2.47
N ALA A 689 6.21 0.55 2.96
CA ALA A 689 6.66 0.25 4.33
C ALA A 689 8.14 0.60 4.57
N LEU A 690 8.91 0.78 3.50
CA LEU A 690 10.35 1.04 3.54
C LEU A 690 10.72 2.54 3.52
N ASP A 691 9.74 3.42 3.48
CA ASP A 691 10.00 4.86 3.51
C ASP A 691 8.86 5.64 4.19
N PRO A 692 9.11 6.28 5.34
CA PRO A 692 8.11 7.12 6.01
C PRO A 692 7.60 8.30 5.17
N TYR A 693 8.41 8.83 4.27
CA TYR A 693 8.03 9.93 3.38
C TYR A 693 6.87 9.53 2.46
N ASN A 694 6.92 8.33 1.91
CA ASN A 694 5.87 7.83 1.01
C ASN A 694 4.48 7.82 1.66
N LEU A 695 4.40 7.65 2.98
CA LEU A 695 3.14 7.74 3.72
C LEU A 695 2.76 9.18 4.03
N ILE A 696 3.68 9.99 4.58
CA ILE A 696 3.32 11.33 5.09
C ILE A 696 2.90 12.29 3.96
N GLN A 697 3.50 12.20 2.78
CA GLN A 697 3.13 13.03 1.64
C GLN A 697 1.64 12.93 1.30
N CYS A 698 1.03 11.75 1.47
CA CYS A 698 -0.40 11.57 1.22
C CYS A 698 -1.29 12.43 2.12
N TYR A 699 -0.81 12.82 3.29
CA TYR A 699 -1.57 13.63 4.26
C TYR A 699 -1.17 15.11 4.27
N THR A 700 -0.02 15.45 3.70
CA THR A 700 0.61 16.76 3.84
C THR A 700 0.93 17.46 2.52
N THR A 701 0.54 16.88 1.39
CA THR A 701 0.63 17.51 0.05
C THR A 701 -0.67 17.36 -0.71
N ASP A 702 -0.80 18.08 -1.83
CA ASP A 702 -1.91 17.97 -2.78
C ASP A 702 -1.60 17.07 -3.99
N ASP A 703 -0.62 16.18 -3.85
CA ASP A 703 -0.27 15.21 -4.89
C ASP A 703 -1.41 14.23 -5.19
N SER A 704 -1.33 13.54 -6.33
CA SER A 704 -2.37 12.65 -6.85
C SER A 704 -2.88 11.57 -5.89
N LEU A 705 -2.07 11.18 -4.92
CA LEU A 705 -2.41 10.21 -3.87
C LEU A 705 -2.82 10.85 -2.55
N ARG A 706 -3.29 12.10 -2.55
CA ARG A 706 -3.63 12.77 -1.30
C ARG A 706 -4.76 12.10 -0.55
N TYR A 707 -4.56 11.98 0.75
CA TYR A 707 -5.53 11.49 1.73
C TYR A 707 -5.83 12.56 2.80
N ASN A 708 -5.47 13.81 2.56
CA ASN A 708 -5.81 14.92 3.43
C ASN A 708 -7.30 15.30 3.26
N THR A 709 -7.81 16.03 4.24
CA THR A 709 -9.19 16.49 4.27
C THR A 709 -9.30 17.93 3.77
N CYS A 710 -8.96 18.17 2.51
CA CYS A 710 -8.97 19.50 1.90
C CYS A 710 -8.09 20.53 2.66
N TRP A 711 -6.93 20.08 3.15
CA TRP A 711 -5.99 20.94 3.86
C TRP A 711 -5.15 21.75 2.87
N ASP A 712 -5.13 23.06 3.02
CA ASP A 712 -4.28 23.96 2.23
C ASP A 712 -2.82 23.89 2.74
N THR A 713 -2.12 22.85 2.39
CA THR A 713 -0.76 22.57 2.87
C THR A 713 0.31 23.49 2.26
N GLU A 714 0.02 24.08 1.12
CA GLU A 714 0.90 25.04 0.45
C GLU A 714 0.96 26.42 1.20
N ASN A 715 -0.13 26.81 1.83
CA ASN A 715 -0.24 28.09 2.52
C ASN A 715 -0.21 27.98 4.04
N ASP A 716 -0.54 26.82 4.61
CA ASP A 716 -0.44 26.61 6.05
C ASP A 716 1.02 26.46 6.48
N MET A 717 1.43 27.36 7.39
CA MET A 717 2.82 27.44 7.85
C MET A 717 3.05 26.59 9.10
N LEU A 718 4.08 25.77 9.06
CA LEU A 718 4.53 24.93 10.17
C LEU A 718 5.90 25.39 10.67
N THR A 719 6.04 25.55 11.98
CA THR A 719 7.32 25.79 12.62
C THR A 719 7.90 24.48 13.13
N VAL A 720 9.09 24.15 12.67
CA VAL A 720 9.84 22.95 13.06
C VAL A 720 11.09 23.36 13.83
N ASN A 721 11.33 22.70 14.95
CA ASN A 721 12.55 22.87 15.73
C ASN A 721 13.65 21.94 15.20
N LEU A 722 14.63 22.49 14.52
CA LEU A 722 15.78 21.76 14.01
C LEU A 722 16.98 22.02 14.94
N ASN A 723 17.38 21.00 15.73
CA ASN A 723 18.54 21.08 16.63
C ASN A 723 18.52 22.29 17.58
N GLY A 724 17.32 22.67 18.06
CA GLY A 724 17.15 23.77 19.02
C GLY A 724 16.93 25.14 18.36
N THR A 725 16.79 25.20 17.05
CA THR A 725 16.46 26.44 16.31
C THR A 725 15.13 26.26 15.59
N ASP A 726 14.23 27.21 15.77
CA ASP A 726 12.92 27.19 15.13
C ASP A 726 13.00 27.77 13.72
N TYR A 727 12.49 27.03 12.75
CA TYR A 727 12.35 27.41 11.35
C TYR A 727 10.92 27.24 10.90
N THR A 728 10.45 28.12 10.03
CA THR A 728 9.08 28.09 9.50
C THR A 728 9.11 27.99 7.97
N ALA A 729 8.30 27.08 7.43
CA ALA A 729 8.00 26.93 6.01
C ALA A 729 6.55 26.43 5.88
N SER A 730 6.03 26.27 4.66
CA SER A 730 4.73 25.63 4.46
C SER A 730 4.79 24.14 4.85
N VAL A 731 3.64 23.54 5.12
CA VAL A 731 3.55 22.11 5.40
C VAL A 731 4.04 21.30 4.19
N ALA A 732 3.63 21.69 2.98
CA ALA A 732 4.06 21.05 1.75
C ALA A 732 5.57 21.19 1.54
N ASP A 733 6.17 22.37 1.73
CA ASP A 733 7.63 22.55 1.65
C ASP A 733 8.37 21.62 2.60
N TRP A 734 7.93 21.52 3.87
CA TRP A 734 8.52 20.59 4.83
C TRP A 734 8.41 19.13 4.38
N THR A 735 7.35 18.78 3.68
CA THR A 735 7.17 17.43 3.14
C THR A 735 8.14 17.19 1.97
N TYR A 736 8.21 18.10 1.00
CA TYR A 736 9.08 17.97 -0.17
C TYR A 736 10.56 17.93 0.20
N THR A 737 10.98 18.66 1.25
CA THR A 737 12.40 18.68 1.64
C THR A 737 12.89 17.31 2.13
N ILE A 738 12.00 16.44 2.66
CA ILE A 738 12.36 15.08 3.09
C ILE A 738 12.76 14.21 1.89
N SER A 739 12.19 14.47 0.70
CA SER A 739 12.58 13.78 -0.53
C SER A 739 13.88 14.32 -1.15
N GLY A 740 14.44 15.41 -0.60
CA GLY A 740 15.68 16.04 -1.06
C GLY A 740 15.46 17.33 -1.84
N GLU A 741 14.24 17.83 -1.94
CA GLU A 741 13.98 19.13 -2.52
C GLU A 741 14.50 20.25 -1.64
N LYS A 742 15.03 21.30 -2.28
CA LYS A 742 15.50 22.49 -1.60
C LYS A 742 14.35 23.46 -1.37
N ILE A 743 14.10 23.78 -0.13
CA ILE A 743 13.06 24.72 0.28
C ILE A 743 13.66 25.98 0.90
N THR A 744 12.88 27.04 1.00
CA THR A 744 13.25 28.25 1.75
C THR A 744 12.64 28.19 3.14
N VAL A 745 13.47 28.18 4.18
CA VAL A 745 13.02 28.24 5.57
C VAL A 745 13.30 29.62 6.18
N THR A 746 12.42 30.04 7.10
CA THR A 746 12.52 31.32 7.80
C THR A 746 12.77 31.09 9.29
N ALA A 747 13.90 31.56 9.80
CA ALA A 747 14.20 31.53 11.22
C ALA A 747 13.36 32.53 12.02
N ALA A 748 13.31 32.40 13.35
CA ALA A 748 12.51 33.24 14.25
C ALA A 748 12.91 34.73 14.20
N ASP A 749 14.14 35.05 13.80
CA ASP A 749 14.64 36.44 13.61
C ASP A 749 14.29 37.03 12.23
N GLY A 750 13.58 36.25 11.37
CA GLY A 750 13.21 36.65 10.00
C GLY A 750 14.29 36.38 8.95
N THR A 751 15.40 35.75 9.30
CA THR A 751 16.43 35.34 8.33
C THR A 751 15.96 34.16 7.53
N THR A 752 16.13 34.20 6.21
CA THR A 752 15.81 33.09 5.31
C THR A 752 17.06 32.33 4.88
N SER A 753 16.94 31.03 4.68
CA SER A 753 18.00 30.17 4.16
C SER A 753 17.40 29.00 3.33
N GLU A 754 18.21 28.48 2.40
CA GLU A 754 17.87 27.23 1.72
C GLU A 754 18.16 26.04 2.64
N PHE A 755 17.30 25.04 2.60
CA PHE A 755 17.40 23.83 3.42
C PHE A 755 16.96 22.60 2.61
N SER A 756 17.58 21.45 2.86
CA SER A 756 17.18 20.13 2.35
C SER A 756 17.47 19.08 3.40
N ALA A 757 16.63 18.05 3.46
CA ALA A 757 16.71 16.93 4.40
C ALA A 757 16.45 15.57 3.70
N GLY A 758 16.91 15.43 2.46
CA GLY A 758 16.80 14.16 1.73
C GLY A 758 17.64 13.04 2.32
N VAL A 759 17.40 11.82 1.87
CA VAL A 759 18.16 10.63 2.34
C VAL A 759 19.65 10.74 2.02
N ALA A 760 19.98 11.38 0.90
CA ALA A 760 21.37 11.62 0.48
C ALA A 760 22.08 12.71 1.29
N ASP A 761 21.34 13.50 2.05
CA ASP A 761 21.88 14.57 2.88
C ASP A 761 22.29 13.98 4.25
N ASP A 762 23.47 14.34 4.74
CA ASP A 762 23.99 13.86 6.05
C ASP A 762 23.32 14.62 7.22
N ASN A 763 21.97 14.59 7.28
CA ASN A 763 21.15 15.29 8.27
C ASN A 763 19.93 14.46 8.73
N SER A 764 20.15 13.18 9.02
CA SER A 764 19.10 12.23 9.42
C SER A 764 18.29 12.67 10.65
N THR A 765 18.94 13.36 11.63
CA THR A 765 18.25 13.87 12.82
C THR A 765 17.21 14.92 12.45
N GLU A 766 17.56 15.88 11.58
CA GLU A 766 16.66 16.92 11.10
C GLU A 766 15.49 16.31 10.33
N ARG A 767 15.77 15.27 9.53
CA ARG A 767 14.73 14.54 8.81
C ARG A 767 13.70 13.93 9.75
N PHE A 768 14.12 13.33 10.86
CA PHE A 768 13.18 12.80 11.86
C PHE A 768 12.45 13.90 12.62
N GLN A 769 13.08 15.01 12.90
CA GLN A 769 12.43 16.17 13.51
C GLN A 769 11.33 16.74 12.61
N ILE A 770 11.56 16.77 11.29
CA ILE A 770 10.56 17.20 10.31
C ILE A 770 9.42 16.17 10.22
N LEU A 771 9.73 14.88 10.09
CA LEU A 771 8.72 13.83 10.07
C LEU A 771 7.82 13.86 11.30
N ALA A 772 8.40 14.02 12.49
CA ALA A 772 7.66 14.11 13.74
C ALA A 772 6.79 15.38 13.81
N ALA A 773 7.28 16.51 13.31
CA ALA A 773 6.51 17.76 13.24
C ALA A 773 5.33 17.65 12.27
N LEU A 774 5.53 17.03 11.09
CA LEU A 774 4.46 16.77 10.13
C LEU A 774 3.43 15.80 10.70
N GLU A 775 3.83 14.71 11.33
CA GLU A 775 2.91 13.80 12.02
C GLU A 775 2.11 14.53 13.11
N GLY A 776 2.78 15.34 13.92
CA GLY A 776 2.14 16.17 14.93
C GLY A 776 1.12 17.14 14.33
N ALA A 777 1.45 17.77 13.20
CA ALA A 777 0.55 18.69 12.50
C ALA A 777 -0.72 17.98 11.99
N VAL A 778 -0.59 16.78 11.40
CA VAL A 778 -1.74 15.95 10.98
C VAL A 778 -2.63 15.61 12.19
N LEU A 779 -2.04 15.11 13.27
CA LEU A 779 -2.78 14.70 14.47
C LEU A 779 -3.48 15.89 15.15
N GLU A 780 -2.81 17.05 15.27
CA GLU A 780 -3.33 18.26 15.94
C GLU A 780 -4.54 18.87 15.23
N ARG A 781 -4.79 18.55 13.98
CA ARG A 781 -6.02 18.98 13.29
C ARG A 781 -7.26 18.22 13.77
N PHE A 782 -7.09 17.01 14.30
CA PHE A 782 -8.18 16.10 14.68
C PHE A 782 -9.18 15.85 13.53
N GLU A 783 -8.74 15.93 12.30
CA GLU A 783 -9.52 15.61 11.11
C GLU A 783 -9.35 14.16 10.68
N LEU A 784 -8.18 13.59 10.98
CA LEU A 784 -7.89 12.16 10.84
C LEU A 784 -7.71 11.56 12.24
N LEU A 785 -8.66 10.75 12.67
CA LEU A 785 -8.60 10.09 13.97
C LEU A 785 -8.07 8.67 13.80
N PRO A 786 -6.85 8.35 14.28
CA PRO A 786 -6.34 6.98 14.27
C PRO A 786 -7.27 6.03 15.03
N LEU A 787 -7.56 4.87 14.46
CA LEU A 787 -8.40 3.83 15.04
C LEU A 787 -7.60 2.56 15.37
N ILE A 788 -7.04 1.95 14.34
CA ILE A 788 -6.34 0.66 14.42
C ILE A 788 -5.15 0.63 13.46
N ASP A 789 -4.11 -0.11 13.84
CA ASP A 789 -3.05 -0.54 12.95
C ASP A 789 -3.38 -1.92 12.39
N ASP A 790 -3.10 -2.13 11.12
CA ASP A 790 -3.33 -3.38 10.42
C ASP A 790 -2.49 -4.51 11.03
N CYS A 791 -3.15 -5.58 11.38
CA CYS A 791 -2.54 -6.80 11.87
C CYS A 791 -3.38 -8.00 11.41
N ALA A 792 -2.72 -9.12 11.18
CA ALA A 792 -3.39 -10.38 10.92
C ALA A 792 -2.96 -11.42 11.96
N ALA A 793 -3.89 -12.30 12.33
CA ALA A 793 -3.64 -13.40 13.22
C ALA A 793 -3.92 -14.73 12.51
N SER A 794 -3.06 -15.72 12.67
CA SER A 794 -3.24 -17.03 12.08
C SER A 794 -2.85 -18.13 13.04
N LEU A 795 -3.64 -19.20 13.07
CA LEU A 795 -3.26 -20.48 13.70
C LEU A 795 -2.29 -21.23 12.78
N LYS A 796 -1.23 -21.78 13.38
CA LYS A 796 -0.27 -22.65 12.70
C LYS A 796 -0.38 -24.07 13.24
N SER A 797 -0.25 -25.04 12.33
CA SER A 797 -0.42 -26.46 12.63
C SER A 797 0.65 -26.99 13.57
N MET A 798 0.27 -27.93 14.46
CA MET A 798 1.23 -28.71 15.25
C MET A 798 2.11 -29.60 14.39
N GLN A 799 1.74 -29.87 13.13
CA GLN A 799 2.56 -30.58 12.16
C GLN A 799 3.81 -29.80 11.81
N THR A 800 3.67 -28.49 11.64
CA THR A 800 4.73 -27.59 11.20
C THR A 800 5.45 -26.95 12.38
N LYS A 801 6.65 -26.45 12.11
CA LYS A 801 7.44 -25.70 13.06
C LYS A 801 7.97 -24.46 12.37
N MET A 802 7.50 -23.30 12.84
CA MET A 802 7.97 -22.00 12.37
C MET A 802 9.43 -21.79 12.75
N TYR A 803 10.18 -21.13 11.88
CA TYR A 803 11.59 -20.79 12.13
C TYR A 803 11.73 -19.62 13.08
N SER A 804 10.90 -18.58 12.91
CA SER A 804 10.79 -17.45 13.84
C SER A 804 9.44 -17.48 14.57
N GLU A 805 9.43 -17.12 15.85
CA GLU A 805 8.19 -16.89 16.60
C GLU A 805 7.61 -15.50 16.36
N GLU A 806 8.44 -14.55 15.89
CA GLU A 806 8.06 -13.18 15.61
C GLU A 806 8.01 -12.94 14.10
N TYR A 807 7.05 -12.15 13.66
CA TYR A 807 6.98 -11.70 12.27
C TYR A 807 8.08 -10.68 12.00
N ILE A 808 8.87 -10.92 10.96
CA ILE A 808 9.90 -10.00 10.48
C ILE A 808 9.54 -9.57 9.06
N PHE A 809 9.51 -8.26 8.83
CA PHE A 809 9.24 -7.72 7.49
C PHE A 809 10.17 -8.35 6.44
N GLY A 810 9.61 -8.65 5.28
CA GLY A 810 10.34 -9.21 4.14
C GLY A 810 10.63 -10.71 4.21
N VAL A 811 10.71 -11.29 5.41
CA VAL A 811 11.01 -12.73 5.61
C VAL A 811 9.91 -13.50 6.34
N GLY A 812 8.93 -12.80 6.92
CA GLY A 812 7.81 -13.43 7.61
C GLY A 812 8.25 -14.29 8.79
N PHE A 813 7.78 -15.55 8.83
CA PHE A 813 8.12 -16.54 9.86
C PHE A 813 9.06 -17.62 9.36
N ASN A 814 9.25 -17.80 8.04
CA ASN A 814 9.95 -18.95 7.46
C ASN A 814 10.78 -18.61 6.22
N GLY A 815 11.21 -17.37 6.03
CA GLY A 815 11.87 -16.85 4.83
C GLY A 815 10.90 -16.16 3.88
N ALA A 816 11.44 -15.42 2.91
CA ALA A 816 10.68 -14.55 2.02
C ALA A 816 9.58 -15.25 1.21
N ASP A 817 9.80 -16.53 0.84
CA ASP A 817 8.82 -17.38 0.17
C ASP A 817 7.90 -18.16 1.14
N GLY A 818 8.02 -17.92 2.44
CA GLY A 818 7.21 -18.52 3.50
C GLY A 818 7.50 -20.00 3.82
N VAL A 819 8.42 -20.65 3.09
CA VAL A 819 8.70 -22.09 3.21
C VAL A 819 10.21 -22.45 3.26
N GLU A 820 11.08 -21.51 3.04
CA GLU A 820 12.55 -21.75 2.97
C GLU A 820 13.07 -22.42 4.25
N TYR A 821 12.67 -21.91 5.41
CA TYR A 821 13.09 -22.38 6.74
C TYR A 821 12.00 -23.16 7.48
N LEU A 822 10.84 -23.38 6.85
CA LEU A 822 9.76 -24.16 7.44
C LEU A 822 10.23 -25.60 7.67
N THR A 823 10.06 -26.09 8.90
CA THR A 823 10.37 -27.48 9.26
C THR A 823 9.13 -28.18 9.82
N TYR A 824 9.22 -29.47 10.05
CA TYR A 824 8.09 -30.27 10.46
C TYR A 824 8.39 -31.07 11.72
N ASN A 825 7.40 -31.11 12.62
CA ASN A 825 7.40 -31.98 13.79
C ASN A 825 7.02 -33.42 13.42
N TYR A 826 6.21 -33.59 12.35
CA TYR A 826 5.71 -34.88 11.86
C TYR A 826 5.78 -34.87 10.31
N ASN A 827 6.20 -35.99 9.72
CA ASN A 827 5.93 -36.23 8.31
C ASN A 827 4.45 -36.58 8.08
N ASP A 828 4.00 -36.66 6.83
CA ASP A 828 2.58 -36.85 6.52
C ASP A 828 1.99 -38.13 7.16
N ALA A 829 2.72 -39.24 7.15
CA ALA A 829 2.23 -40.50 7.75
C ALA A 829 2.18 -40.43 9.28
N GLU A 830 3.17 -39.82 9.92
CA GLU A 830 3.19 -39.59 11.37
C GLU A 830 2.09 -38.61 11.80
N TRP A 831 1.80 -37.61 10.96
CA TRP A 831 0.72 -36.67 11.20
C TRP A 831 -0.65 -37.33 11.16
N ASP A 832 -0.93 -38.16 10.17
CA ASP A 832 -2.15 -38.91 10.06
C ASP A 832 -2.36 -39.83 11.28
N GLU A 833 -1.29 -40.49 11.77
CA GLU A 833 -1.34 -41.31 12.97
C GLU A 833 -1.59 -40.47 14.22
N TYR A 834 -0.94 -39.32 14.35
CA TYR A 834 -1.15 -38.40 15.46
C TYR A 834 -2.58 -37.88 15.50
N VAL A 835 -3.12 -37.36 14.41
CA VAL A 835 -4.50 -36.84 14.30
C VAL A 835 -5.50 -37.94 14.64
N SER A 836 -5.30 -39.16 14.10
CA SER A 836 -6.15 -40.31 14.41
C SER A 836 -6.12 -40.68 15.90
N SER A 837 -4.96 -40.60 16.55
CA SER A 837 -4.79 -40.84 18.00
C SER A 837 -5.54 -39.84 18.86
N GLN A 838 -5.72 -38.60 18.37
CA GLN A 838 -6.50 -37.54 19.04
C GLN A 838 -8.01 -37.63 18.76
N GLY A 839 -8.46 -38.67 18.04
CA GLY A 839 -9.87 -38.86 17.70
C GLY A 839 -10.37 -38.02 16.52
N GLY A 840 -9.44 -37.50 15.69
CA GLY A 840 -9.74 -36.76 14.45
C GLY A 840 -10.09 -35.29 14.68
N THR A 841 -9.88 -34.76 15.88
CA THR A 841 -10.03 -33.31 16.18
C THR A 841 -8.95 -32.89 17.13
N LEU A 842 -8.22 -31.84 16.74
CA LEU A 842 -7.09 -31.26 17.47
C LEU A 842 -7.55 -30.12 18.38
N ASN A 843 -6.86 -29.91 19.47
CA ASN A 843 -7.11 -28.79 20.38
C ASN A 843 -5.97 -27.77 20.28
N TYR A 844 -6.31 -26.56 19.89
CA TYR A 844 -5.40 -25.44 19.76
C TYR A 844 -5.65 -24.32 20.82
N ASN A 845 -6.49 -24.61 21.85
CA ASN A 845 -6.78 -23.69 22.95
C ASN A 845 -5.69 -23.73 24.01
#